data_0fb273b2f31a3b00b519b24a541ceb52
#
_entry.id   0fb273b2f31a3b00b519b24a541ceb52
#
_cell.length_a   1.000
_cell.length_b   1.000
_cell.length_c   1.000
_cell.angle_alpha   90.00
_cell.angle_beta   90.00
_cell.angle_gamma   90.00
#
_symmetry.space_group_name_H-M   'P 1'
#
loop_
_entity.id
_entity.type
_entity.pdbx_description
1 polymer ?
#
loop_
_entity_poly.entity_id
_entity_poly.type
_entity_poly.pdbx_seq_one_letter_code
_entity_poly.pdbx_strand_id
1 'polypeptide(L)'
;MTQDIYKSIGDCSSILNPNPKRLINHIDILSNGKSALIDANKAFGFALSDDEINYLFNFYSQEYRNPTDAELMMFAQANSEHCRHKIFNADWTVDGAEVKNSLFDLIKATSKNSPNGIISAYKDNAAVTSGKQVERLHQDDKNLYIFKSELLNSTIKVETHNHPTAISPYPGAATGSGGEIRDEGATGRGAKPKIGLVGYNVSNLRIPNLLRDWEADEYSPERIASPLDIMIEAPIGAAAFNNEFGRPCTLGYFRSFETPFSDKKVAFGYHKPIMLAGGIGEIRDKNNFKLQIEDGYIVVVLGGPAMLIGLGGGAASSVSSGDSDEDLDFASVQRDNAEMERRCQEVINRCSSMDESFIEFIHDVGAGGLSNAIPELAKDSNLGVLINLDSIPSSDESMSPMEIWSNESQERYVLAIHPDNKEAFVAICERERCAFALVGYTTEEKFVKLYDFSTDSYPVNVPLSMLFGELPISNMEVQSESHPSHVSDMQGYALEESIHQVLQHPTVACKSFLITIGDRTVGGMTARDQFVGPWQVPSSNFSMSLRSFTDYSGEVVTIGEKPTLGIHNPAASMRMAMAEALTNMVSAPIVGMDQIQVSANWMAASGENIEDLALRKGVEALSNFSIDLGVSIPVGKDSLSMRTKWEEGNDQYTVKSPLSGVITAMAPVDDVR
;
A
#
# COMPACT_ATOMS: atom_id res chain seq x y z
N MET A 1 -17.01 14.89 -10.60
CA MET A 1 -18.11 14.66 -11.57
C MET A 1 -19.42 14.64 -10.81
N THR A 2 -20.47 15.23 -11.32
CA THR A 2 -21.82 15.13 -10.75
C THR A 2 -22.43 13.84 -11.25
N GLN A 3 -22.82 12.96 -10.34
CA GLN A 3 -23.55 11.73 -10.67
C GLN A 3 -25.00 11.99 -11.05
N ASP A 4 -25.59 13.12 -10.63
CA ASP A 4 -26.97 13.46 -10.85
C ASP A 4 -27.13 14.72 -11.72
N ILE A 5 -28.09 14.66 -12.63
CA ILE A 5 -28.51 15.80 -13.48
C ILE A 5 -29.86 16.28 -12.99
N TYR A 6 -29.91 17.48 -12.44
CA TYR A 6 -31.15 18.12 -11.98
C TYR A 6 -31.75 18.99 -13.09
N LYS A 7 -33.01 18.74 -13.41
CA LYS A 7 -33.72 19.45 -14.50
C LYS A 7 -34.41 20.75 -14.04
N SER A 8 -34.59 20.90 -12.72
CA SER A 8 -35.22 22.09 -12.13
C SER A 8 -34.67 22.36 -10.74
N ILE A 9 -34.83 23.61 -10.24
CA ILE A 9 -34.50 23.97 -8.86
C ILE A 9 -35.29 23.15 -7.84
N GLY A 10 -36.48 22.72 -8.17
CA GLY A 10 -37.31 21.86 -7.30
C GLY A 10 -36.68 20.47 -7.10
N ASP A 11 -35.98 19.95 -8.11
CA ASP A 11 -35.31 18.66 -8.04
C ASP A 11 -34.06 18.70 -7.12
N CYS A 12 -33.52 19.90 -6.91
CA CYS A 12 -32.39 20.12 -6.00
C CYS A 12 -32.78 20.04 -4.51
N SER A 13 -34.04 19.93 -4.19
CA SER A 13 -34.51 19.86 -2.79
C SER A 13 -33.95 18.64 -2.05
N SER A 14 -33.68 17.55 -2.76
CA SER A 14 -33.04 16.36 -2.19
C SER A 14 -31.59 16.59 -1.70
N ILE A 15 -30.85 17.54 -2.31
CA ILE A 15 -29.52 17.93 -1.89
C ILE A 15 -29.53 18.73 -0.58
N LEU A 16 -30.61 19.49 -0.37
CA LEU A 16 -30.75 20.40 0.78
C LEU A 16 -31.39 19.75 2.00
N ASN A 17 -32.01 18.59 1.83
CA ASN A 17 -32.58 17.81 2.93
C ASN A 17 -31.59 16.72 3.34
N PRO A 18 -31.22 16.64 4.60
CA PRO A 18 -30.39 15.55 5.07
C PRO A 18 -31.09 14.20 4.83
N ASN A 19 -30.39 13.25 4.26
CA ASN A 19 -30.88 11.89 4.13
C ASN A 19 -31.08 11.29 5.53
N PRO A 20 -32.07 10.43 5.75
CA PRO A 20 -32.22 9.75 7.02
C PRO A 20 -31.00 8.84 7.27
N LYS A 21 -30.56 8.75 8.53
CA LYS A 21 -29.48 7.83 8.93
C LYS A 21 -29.83 6.40 8.49
N ARG A 22 -28.92 5.76 7.74
CA ARG A 22 -29.07 4.36 7.35
C ARG A 22 -28.85 3.47 8.57
N LEU A 23 -29.68 2.45 8.70
CA LEU A 23 -29.65 1.54 9.84
C LEU A 23 -28.68 0.38 9.57
N ILE A 24 -28.30 -0.29 10.65
CA ILE A 24 -27.55 -1.53 10.61
C ILE A 24 -28.42 -2.65 10.00
N ASN A 25 -27.84 -3.50 9.17
CA ASN A 25 -28.49 -4.67 8.62
C ASN A 25 -28.06 -5.93 9.39
N HIS A 26 -29.04 -6.78 9.71
CA HIS A 26 -28.79 -8.10 10.26
C HIS A 26 -28.98 -9.16 9.18
N ILE A 27 -28.00 -10.01 8.97
CA ILE A 27 -28.04 -11.08 7.96
C ILE A 27 -28.64 -12.33 8.60
N ASP A 28 -29.89 -12.66 8.25
CA ASP A 28 -30.67 -13.71 8.91
C ASP A 28 -30.23 -15.12 8.55
N ILE A 29 -29.12 -15.56 9.16
CA ILE A 29 -28.60 -16.92 9.01
C ILE A 29 -29.38 -17.95 9.84
N LEU A 30 -30.03 -17.52 10.92
CA LEU A 30 -30.78 -18.45 11.78
C LEU A 30 -32.00 -19.01 11.09
N SER A 31 -32.68 -18.21 10.25
CA SER A 31 -33.85 -18.66 9.48
C SER A 31 -33.48 -19.21 8.09
N ASN A 32 -32.52 -18.56 7.40
CA ASN A 32 -32.20 -18.83 6.00
C ASN A 32 -30.92 -19.66 5.80
N GLY A 33 -30.21 -19.96 6.89
CA GLY A 33 -28.99 -20.78 6.81
C GLY A 33 -27.84 -20.09 6.07
N LYS A 34 -26.91 -20.88 5.56
CA LYS A 34 -25.70 -20.43 4.85
C LYS A 34 -26.00 -19.58 3.60
N SER A 35 -27.15 -19.78 2.94
CA SER A 35 -27.52 -19.01 1.74
C SER A 35 -27.57 -17.50 2.00
N ALA A 36 -28.00 -17.08 3.20
CA ALA A 36 -28.04 -15.66 3.57
C ALA A 36 -26.63 -15.01 3.55
N LEU A 37 -25.57 -15.75 3.96
CA LEU A 37 -24.20 -15.27 3.86
C LEU A 37 -23.70 -15.20 2.41
N ILE A 38 -24.06 -16.18 1.58
CA ILE A 38 -23.71 -16.18 0.15
C ILE A 38 -24.34 -15.00 -0.57
N ASP A 39 -25.63 -14.72 -0.30
CA ASP A 39 -26.34 -13.59 -0.88
C ASP A 39 -25.75 -12.25 -0.40
N ALA A 40 -25.43 -12.13 0.90
CA ALA A 40 -24.77 -10.95 1.46
C ALA A 40 -23.37 -10.75 0.89
N ASN A 41 -22.57 -11.84 0.74
CA ASN A 41 -21.24 -11.80 0.13
C ASN A 41 -21.28 -11.16 -1.27
N LYS A 42 -22.28 -11.53 -2.06
CA LYS A 42 -22.48 -10.97 -3.40
C LYS A 42 -23.01 -9.53 -3.36
N ALA A 43 -24.00 -9.26 -2.52
CA ALA A 43 -24.67 -7.95 -2.47
C ALA A 43 -23.76 -6.82 -1.95
N PHE A 44 -22.89 -7.12 -0.98
CA PHE A 44 -21.98 -6.16 -0.37
C PHE A 44 -20.53 -6.24 -0.88
N GLY A 45 -20.21 -7.18 -1.78
CA GLY A 45 -18.87 -7.32 -2.33
C GLY A 45 -17.81 -7.71 -1.31
N PHE A 46 -18.13 -8.58 -0.34
CA PHE A 46 -17.18 -8.97 0.71
C PHE A 46 -15.98 -9.78 0.20
N ALA A 47 -16.10 -10.42 -0.96
CA ALA A 47 -15.07 -11.30 -1.55
C ALA A 47 -14.64 -12.46 -0.65
N LEU A 48 -15.56 -13.01 0.15
CA LEU A 48 -15.31 -14.17 1.02
C LEU A 48 -15.24 -15.46 0.22
N SER A 49 -14.28 -16.31 0.56
CA SER A 49 -14.19 -17.69 0.06
C SER A 49 -15.26 -18.61 0.68
N ASP A 50 -15.48 -19.77 0.07
CA ASP A 50 -16.42 -20.78 0.60
C ASP A 50 -16.03 -21.26 2.00
N ASP A 51 -14.73 -21.35 2.28
CA ASP A 51 -14.22 -21.77 3.58
C ASP A 51 -14.46 -20.67 4.64
N GLU A 52 -14.28 -19.40 4.29
CA GLU A 52 -14.57 -18.27 5.16
C GLU A 52 -16.07 -18.13 5.44
N ILE A 53 -16.92 -18.37 4.44
CA ILE A 53 -18.38 -18.44 4.62
C ILE A 53 -18.76 -19.58 5.56
N ASN A 54 -18.13 -20.76 5.42
CA ASN A 54 -18.34 -21.88 6.34
C ASN A 54 -17.91 -21.56 7.77
N TYR A 55 -16.74 -20.92 7.92
CA TYR A 55 -16.22 -20.48 9.21
C TYR A 55 -17.19 -19.54 9.91
N LEU A 56 -17.63 -18.48 9.23
CA LEU A 56 -18.58 -17.50 9.76
C LEU A 56 -19.94 -18.12 10.10
N PHE A 57 -20.46 -18.98 9.22
CA PHE A 57 -21.72 -19.66 9.46
C PHE A 57 -21.66 -20.53 10.73
N ASN A 58 -20.58 -21.29 10.92
CA ASN A 58 -20.38 -22.11 12.10
C ASN A 58 -20.26 -21.28 13.37
N PHE A 59 -19.48 -20.19 13.33
CA PHE A 59 -19.31 -19.28 14.47
C PHE A 59 -20.66 -18.70 14.92
N TYR A 60 -21.38 -18.01 14.03
CA TYR A 60 -22.64 -17.35 14.39
C TYR A 60 -23.76 -18.31 14.74
N SER A 61 -23.78 -19.52 14.14
CA SER A 61 -24.73 -20.57 14.52
C SER A 61 -24.50 -21.09 15.94
N GLN A 62 -23.24 -21.19 16.38
CA GLN A 62 -22.91 -21.56 17.77
C GLN A 62 -23.28 -20.47 18.76
N GLU A 63 -23.11 -19.20 18.36
CA GLU A 63 -23.50 -18.04 19.17
C GLU A 63 -25.03 -17.80 19.22
N TYR A 64 -25.82 -18.54 18.43
CA TYR A 64 -27.27 -18.38 18.30
C TYR A 64 -27.70 -16.94 17.98
N ARG A 65 -26.94 -16.23 17.17
CA ARG A 65 -27.29 -14.88 16.72
C ARG A 65 -27.00 -14.66 15.23
N ASN A 66 -27.68 -13.68 14.66
CA ASN A 66 -27.42 -13.20 13.31
C ASN A 66 -26.23 -12.24 13.31
N PRO A 67 -25.30 -12.30 12.34
CA PRO A 67 -24.27 -11.28 12.17
C PRO A 67 -24.86 -9.97 11.67
N THR A 68 -24.18 -8.87 11.94
CA THR A 68 -24.45 -7.57 11.31
C THR A 68 -23.64 -7.43 10.03
N ASP A 69 -24.06 -6.52 9.14
CA ASP A 69 -23.29 -6.12 7.97
C ASP A 69 -21.91 -5.53 8.36
N ALA A 70 -21.84 -4.77 9.46
CA ALA A 70 -20.60 -4.21 9.98
C ALA A 70 -19.60 -5.29 10.45
N GLU A 71 -20.08 -6.35 11.10
CA GLU A 71 -19.24 -7.48 11.53
C GLU A 71 -18.71 -8.26 10.33
N LEU A 72 -19.57 -8.50 9.32
CA LEU A 72 -19.15 -9.22 8.10
C LEU A 72 -18.18 -8.40 7.25
N MET A 73 -18.41 -7.10 7.09
CA MET A 73 -17.50 -6.22 6.38
C MET A 73 -16.15 -6.15 7.09
N MET A 74 -16.13 -5.97 8.41
CA MET A 74 -14.91 -5.98 9.22
C MET A 74 -14.12 -7.29 9.05
N PHE A 75 -14.80 -8.44 9.11
CA PHE A 75 -14.15 -9.73 8.89
C PHE A 75 -13.55 -9.83 7.47
N ALA A 76 -14.32 -9.43 6.46
CA ALA A 76 -13.89 -9.47 5.06
C ALA A 76 -12.65 -8.60 4.79
N GLN A 77 -12.62 -7.38 5.35
CA GLN A 77 -11.48 -6.48 5.23
C GLN A 77 -10.25 -7.01 5.97
N ALA A 78 -10.39 -7.36 7.25
CA ALA A 78 -9.30 -7.88 8.07
C ALA A 78 -8.70 -9.20 7.53
N ASN A 79 -9.47 -9.96 6.74
CA ASN A 79 -9.06 -11.24 6.17
C ASN A 79 -8.93 -11.19 4.63
N SER A 80 -8.88 -10.01 4.02
CA SER A 80 -8.60 -9.86 2.59
C SER A 80 -7.20 -10.36 2.22
N GLU A 81 -6.97 -10.65 0.93
CA GLU A 81 -5.62 -10.97 0.42
C GLU A 81 -4.64 -9.84 0.74
N HIS A 82 -5.09 -8.59 0.60
CA HIS A 82 -4.30 -7.39 0.87
C HIS A 82 -3.74 -7.34 2.31
N CYS A 83 -4.57 -7.72 3.31
CA CYS A 83 -4.18 -7.67 4.74
C CYS A 83 -3.49 -8.94 5.24
N ARG A 84 -3.82 -10.10 4.66
CA ARG A 84 -3.36 -11.40 5.16
C ARG A 84 -2.25 -12.05 4.35
N HIS A 85 -2.01 -11.60 3.12
CA HIS A 85 -1.02 -12.21 2.23
C HIS A 85 -1.24 -13.74 2.13
N LYS A 86 -2.49 -14.16 1.88
CA LYS A 86 -2.90 -15.56 1.94
C LYS A 86 -2.06 -16.45 1.02
N ILE A 87 -1.79 -15.99 -0.21
CA ILE A 87 -0.98 -16.70 -1.20
C ILE A 87 0.49 -16.80 -0.77
N PHE A 88 1.05 -15.72 -0.18
CA PHE A 88 2.42 -15.73 0.33
C PHE A 88 2.58 -16.63 1.57
N ASN A 89 1.53 -16.79 2.35
CA ASN A 89 1.49 -17.68 3.52
C ASN A 89 0.91 -19.07 3.20
N ALA A 90 0.50 -19.35 1.95
CA ALA A 90 -0.11 -20.63 1.55
C ALA A 90 0.86 -21.81 1.64
N ASP A 91 0.29 -23.00 1.80
CA ASP A 91 0.99 -24.24 1.57
C ASP A 91 1.07 -24.49 0.05
N TRP A 92 2.22 -24.99 -0.40
CA TRP A 92 2.47 -25.20 -1.83
C TRP A 92 2.74 -26.65 -2.16
N THR A 93 2.09 -27.12 -3.24
CA THR A 93 2.33 -28.43 -3.85
C THR A 93 2.81 -28.21 -5.30
N VAL A 94 4.00 -28.67 -5.63
CA VAL A 94 4.58 -28.57 -6.98
C VAL A 94 4.75 -29.98 -7.54
N ASP A 95 4.15 -30.26 -8.70
CA ASP A 95 4.18 -31.60 -9.35
C ASP A 95 3.70 -32.72 -8.43
N GLY A 96 2.72 -32.46 -7.57
CA GLY A 96 2.18 -33.41 -6.59
C GLY A 96 3.06 -33.63 -5.36
N ALA A 97 4.17 -32.88 -5.21
CA ALA A 97 5.03 -32.95 -4.03
C ALA A 97 4.85 -31.69 -3.16
N GLU A 98 4.60 -31.89 -1.86
CA GLU A 98 4.56 -30.79 -0.89
C GLU A 98 5.92 -30.09 -0.78
N VAL A 99 5.91 -28.74 -0.77
CA VAL A 99 7.09 -27.92 -0.60
C VAL A 99 7.08 -27.28 0.79
N LYS A 100 8.15 -27.48 1.54
CA LYS A 100 8.23 -27.14 2.98
C LYS A 100 8.03 -25.67 3.32
N ASN A 101 8.44 -24.74 2.43
CA ASN A 101 8.48 -23.32 2.73
C ASN A 101 7.37 -22.59 1.97
N SER A 102 6.62 -21.76 2.66
CA SER A 102 5.77 -20.75 2.05
C SER A 102 6.63 -19.72 1.30
N LEU A 103 6.02 -18.88 0.46
CA LEU A 103 6.76 -17.78 -0.19
C LEU A 103 7.30 -16.80 0.85
N PHE A 104 6.55 -16.57 1.92
CA PHE A 104 6.97 -15.66 2.98
C PHE A 104 8.14 -16.22 3.80
N ASP A 105 8.21 -17.55 4.02
CA ASP A 105 9.36 -18.17 4.66
C ASP A 105 10.65 -17.99 3.86
N LEU A 106 10.58 -18.09 2.53
CA LEU A 106 11.71 -17.85 1.64
C LEU A 106 12.24 -16.41 1.77
N ILE A 107 11.32 -15.42 1.83
CA ILE A 107 11.71 -14.02 1.99
C ILE A 107 12.30 -13.78 3.38
N LYS A 108 11.66 -14.26 4.45
CA LYS A 108 12.17 -14.14 5.83
C LYS A 108 13.54 -14.78 6.01
N ALA A 109 13.87 -15.82 5.25
CA ALA A 109 15.17 -16.44 5.28
C ALA A 109 16.29 -15.48 4.90
N THR A 110 16.05 -14.51 4.02
CA THR A 110 17.06 -13.50 3.63
C THR A 110 17.53 -12.67 4.83
N SER A 111 16.59 -12.16 5.63
CA SER A 111 16.90 -11.36 6.83
C SER A 111 17.49 -12.20 7.96
N LYS A 112 17.16 -13.50 8.04
CA LYS A 112 17.79 -14.42 9.01
C LYS A 112 19.26 -14.70 8.65
N ASN A 113 19.58 -14.79 7.36
CA ASN A 113 20.94 -15.03 6.87
C ASN A 113 21.79 -13.75 6.85
N SER A 114 21.17 -12.60 6.62
CA SER A 114 21.85 -11.30 6.52
C SER A 114 21.19 -10.28 7.46
N PRO A 115 21.35 -10.42 8.79
CA PRO A 115 20.66 -9.59 9.77
C PRO A 115 21.29 -8.23 10.00
N ASN A 116 22.46 -7.94 9.40
CA ASN A 116 23.20 -6.71 9.63
C ASN A 116 22.36 -5.48 9.28
N GLY A 117 22.38 -4.49 10.18
CA GLY A 117 21.63 -3.26 10.00
C GLY A 117 20.12 -3.36 10.16
N ILE A 118 19.53 -4.53 10.43
CA ILE A 118 18.08 -4.68 10.64
C ILE A 118 17.75 -4.50 12.13
N ILE A 119 16.81 -3.60 12.45
CA ILE A 119 16.24 -3.42 13.79
C ILE A 119 14.86 -4.04 13.86
N SER A 120 14.00 -3.77 12.87
CA SER A 120 12.67 -4.36 12.74
C SER A 120 12.39 -4.78 11.31
N ALA A 121 11.90 -6.01 11.14
CA ALA A 121 11.46 -6.57 9.87
C ALA A 121 10.17 -7.36 10.06
N TYR A 122 9.17 -7.17 9.18
CA TYR A 122 7.88 -7.91 9.13
C TYR A 122 7.01 -7.81 10.38
N LYS A 123 7.23 -6.81 11.25
CA LYS A 123 6.52 -6.63 12.52
C LYS A 123 5.76 -5.32 12.62
N ASP A 124 5.96 -4.43 11.68
CA ASP A 124 5.39 -3.09 11.68
C ASP A 124 5.14 -2.65 10.22
N ASN A 125 4.57 -1.49 10.02
CA ASN A 125 4.20 -0.93 8.72
C ASN A 125 5.40 -0.74 7.79
N ALA A 126 6.56 -0.34 8.34
CA ALA A 126 7.82 -0.23 7.60
C ALA A 126 8.94 -1.04 8.28
N ALA A 127 10.00 -1.36 7.54
CA ALA A 127 11.22 -1.88 8.14
C ALA A 127 12.01 -0.74 8.78
N VAL A 128 12.66 -1.05 9.91
CA VAL A 128 13.58 -0.14 10.60
C VAL A 128 14.99 -0.69 10.50
N THR A 129 15.90 0.17 10.05
CA THR A 129 17.31 -0.18 9.86
C THR A 129 18.21 0.73 10.70
N SER A 130 19.38 0.21 11.07
CA SER A 130 20.31 0.91 11.94
C SER A 130 20.82 2.20 11.29
N GLY A 131 20.84 3.23 12.09
CA GLY A 131 21.29 4.56 11.70
C GLY A 131 22.60 4.98 12.36
N LYS A 132 22.69 6.27 12.68
CA LYS A 132 23.91 6.90 13.20
C LYS A 132 23.57 7.92 14.28
N GLN A 133 24.51 8.15 15.20
CA GLN A 133 24.44 9.26 16.14
C GLN A 133 24.69 10.57 15.40
N VAL A 134 23.69 11.48 15.42
CA VAL A 134 23.74 12.78 14.72
C VAL A 134 23.13 13.87 15.56
N GLU A 135 23.43 15.12 15.23
CA GLU A 135 22.74 16.28 15.80
C GLU A 135 21.43 16.55 15.04
N ARG A 136 20.31 16.27 15.69
CA ARG A 136 18.98 16.48 15.14
C ARG A 136 18.42 17.83 15.56
N LEU A 137 17.93 18.60 14.58
CA LEU A 137 17.19 19.84 14.82
C LEU A 137 15.74 19.51 15.22
N HIS A 138 15.29 19.95 16.38
CA HIS A 138 13.92 19.81 16.84
C HIS A 138 13.50 20.93 17.81
N GLN A 139 12.21 20.99 18.13
CA GLN A 139 11.71 21.90 19.16
C GLN A 139 11.85 21.27 20.56
N ASP A 140 12.37 22.04 21.51
CA ASP A 140 12.36 21.69 22.93
C ASP A 140 10.98 21.94 23.57
N ASP A 141 10.89 21.70 24.87
CA ASP A 141 9.64 21.91 25.65
C ASP A 141 9.23 23.39 25.74
N LYS A 142 10.12 24.31 25.42
CA LYS A 142 9.85 25.76 25.34
C LYS A 142 9.52 26.22 23.92
N ASN A 143 9.35 25.29 22.96
CA ASN A 143 9.16 25.54 21.53
C ASN A 143 10.32 26.27 20.87
N LEU A 144 11.54 26.14 21.38
CA LEU A 144 12.76 26.66 20.76
C LEU A 144 13.40 25.57 19.90
N TYR A 145 13.90 25.96 18.72
CA TYR A 145 14.66 25.04 17.87
C TYR A 145 16.06 24.87 18.46
N ILE A 146 16.40 23.62 18.76
CA ILE A 146 17.70 23.22 19.31
C ILE A 146 18.28 22.04 18.53
N PHE A 147 19.59 21.91 18.52
CA PHE A 147 20.26 20.69 18.11
C PHE A 147 20.47 19.77 19.31
N LYS A 148 20.06 18.50 19.17
CA LYS A 148 20.25 17.46 20.19
C LYS A 148 20.90 16.24 19.54
N SER A 149 21.96 15.72 20.19
CA SER A 149 22.64 14.51 19.72
C SER A 149 21.78 13.29 20.04
N GLU A 150 21.35 12.57 19.01
CA GLU A 150 20.46 11.41 19.10
C GLU A 150 20.84 10.34 18.08
N LEU A 151 20.58 9.07 18.41
CA LEU A 151 20.66 7.98 17.46
C LEU A 151 19.40 8.00 16.59
N LEU A 152 19.58 8.28 15.29
CA LEU A 152 18.51 8.24 14.29
C LEU A 152 18.68 7.00 13.41
N ASN A 153 17.67 6.16 13.38
CA ASN A 153 17.53 5.01 12.51
C ASN A 153 16.76 5.39 11.26
N SER A 154 16.82 4.56 10.21
CA SER A 154 16.09 4.80 8.97
C SER A 154 14.92 3.85 8.85
N THR A 155 13.83 4.33 8.26
CA THR A 155 12.70 3.50 7.84
C THR A 155 12.71 3.34 6.33
N ILE A 156 12.17 2.23 5.82
CA ILE A 156 11.91 2.01 4.40
C ILE A 156 10.56 1.34 4.22
N LYS A 157 9.72 1.93 3.37
CA LYS A 157 8.45 1.37 2.93
C LYS A 157 8.25 1.61 1.44
N VAL A 158 7.75 0.61 0.75
CA VAL A 158 7.31 0.73 -0.65
C VAL A 158 6.01 -0.05 -0.81
N GLU A 159 5.02 0.60 -1.37
CA GLU A 159 3.64 0.14 -1.48
C GLU A 159 3.17 0.24 -2.93
N THR A 160 2.04 -0.39 -3.27
CA THR A 160 1.41 -0.28 -4.59
C THR A 160 -0.06 0.11 -4.46
N HIS A 161 -0.54 0.97 -5.37
CA HIS A 161 -1.93 1.43 -5.39
C HIS A 161 -2.55 1.29 -6.78
N ASN A 162 -2.63 0.04 -7.26
CA ASN A 162 -2.86 -0.32 -8.65
C ASN A 162 -4.31 -0.14 -9.10
N HIS A 163 -5.28 -0.74 -8.37
CA HIS A 163 -6.70 -0.71 -8.75
C HIS A 163 -7.29 0.70 -8.73
N PRO A 164 -7.13 1.52 -7.67
CA PRO A 164 -7.66 2.88 -7.67
C PRO A 164 -7.04 3.75 -8.77
N THR A 165 -5.76 3.56 -9.10
CA THR A 165 -5.09 4.27 -10.19
C THR A 165 -5.63 3.86 -11.57
N ALA A 166 -6.09 2.62 -11.75
CA ALA A 166 -6.74 2.18 -12.98
C ALA A 166 -8.10 2.86 -13.19
N ILE A 167 -8.86 3.06 -12.12
CA ILE A 167 -10.23 3.60 -12.17
C ILE A 167 -10.21 5.13 -12.23
N SER A 168 -9.41 5.77 -11.38
CA SER A 168 -9.31 7.23 -11.26
C SER A 168 -7.85 7.63 -11.01
N PRO A 169 -7.08 7.90 -12.07
CA PRO A 169 -5.63 7.96 -12.00
C PRO A 169 -5.07 9.01 -11.04
N TYR A 170 -5.60 10.24 -11.07
CA TYR A 170 -5.14 11.33 -10.20
C TYR A 170 -5.36 11.00 -8.71
N PRO A 171 -6.60 10.78 -8.22
CA PRO A 171 -6.81 10.48 -6.79
C PRO A 171 -6.23 9.12 -6.39
N GLY A 172 -6.22 8.13 -7.29
CA GLY A 172 -5.62 6.83 -7.02
C GLY A 172 -4.12 6.91 -6.74
N ALA A 173 -3.37 7.70 -7.51
CA ALA A 173 -1.95 7.88 -7.29
C ALA A 173 -1.64 8.83 -6.12
N ALA A 174 -2.46 9.86 -5.91
CA ALA A 174 -2.34 10.76 -4.77
C ALA A 174 -2.50 10.00 -3.45
N THR A 175 -3.57 9.22 -3.32
CA THR A 175 -3.82 8.41 -2.11
C THR A 175 -2.84 7.24 -1.95
N GLY A 176 -2.25 6.74 -3.04
CA GLY A 176 -1.15 5.78 -2.97
C GLY A 176 0.10 6.38 -2.31
N SER A 177 0.45 7.62 -2.66
CA SER A 177 1.54 8.35 -1.99
C SER A 177 1.20 8.64 -0.52
N GLY A 178 -0.04 9.03 -0.21
CA GLY A 178 -0.51 9.26 1.15
C GLY A 178 -0.48 7.98 1.99
N GLY A 179 -0.91 6.84 1.44
CA GLY A 179 -0.90 5.55 2.13
C GLY A 179 0.50 5.14 2.58
N GLU A 180 1.48 5.29 1.72
CA GLU A 180 2.87 4.97 2.04
C GLU A 180 3.45 5.92 3.10
N ILE A 181 3.13 7.23 3.03
CA ILE A 181 3.52 8.22 4.04
C ILE A 181 2.93 7.86 5.41
N ARG A 182 1.65 7.41 5.46
CA ARG A 182 1.01 6.97 6.71
C ARG A 182 1.69 5.75 7.30
N ASP A 183 2.02 4.76 6.48
CA ASP A 183 2.75 3.57 6.92
C ASP A 183 4.09 3.94 7.57
N GLU A 184 4.85 4.83 6.95
CA GLU A 184 6.09 5.33 7.56
C GLU A 184 5.80 6.06 8.87
N GLY A 185 4.84 7.00 8.88
CA GLY A 185 4.47 7.79 10.05
C GLY A 185 3.99 6.95 11.23
N ALA A 186 3.32 5.83 10.96
CA ALA A 186 2.81 4.88 11.97
C ALA A 186 3.84 3.86 12.45
N THR A 187 5.07 3.87 11.92
CA THR A 187 6.11 2.91 12.30
C THR A 187 6.64 3.21 13.71
N GLY A 188 6.77 2.17 14.50
CA GLY A 188 7.19 2.27 15.90
C GLY A 188 6.23 3.12 16.73
N ARG A 189 6.72 4.20 17.33
CA ARG A 189 5.94 5.23 18.03
C ARG A 189 5.96 6.57 17.30
N GLY A 190 5.99 6.52 15.97
CA GLY A 190 6.01 7.67 15.08
C GLY A 190 7.38 7.91 14.46
N ALA A 191 7.49 7.60 13.16
CA ALA A 191 8.61 7.96 12.31
C ALA A 191 8.28 9.24 11.52
N LYS A 192 9.30 9.80 10.87
CA LYS A 192 9.18 11.01 10.06
C LYS A 192 9.58 10.69 8.62
N PRO A 193 8.63 10.67 7.68
CA PRO A 193 8.91 10.55 6.24
C PRO A 193 9.87 11.64 5.76
N LYS A 194 10.91 11.25 5.00
CA LYS A 194 12.00 12.15 4.61
C LYS A 194 12.11 12.36 3.10
N ILE A 195 12.13 11.28 2.32
CA ILE A 195 12.14 11.34 0.85
C ILE A 195 11.16 10.32 0.28
N GLY A 196 10.58 10.63 -0.87
CA GLY A 196 9.65 9.78 -1.60
C GLY A 196 10.20 9.32 -2.94
N LEU A 197 9.59 8.26 -3.46
CA LEU A 197 9.78 7.72 -4.80
C LEU A 197 8.45 7.27 -5.40
N VAL A 198 8.34 7.31 -6.73
CA VAL A 198 7.12 6.94 -7.46
C VAL A 198 7.49 6.22 -8.75
N GLY A 199 6.81 5.11 -9.06
CA GLY A 199 7.05 4.33 -10.27
C GLY A 199 5.77 3.87 -10.94
N TYR A 200 5.83 3.71 -12.27
CA TYR A 200 4.67 3.31 -13.07
C TYR A 200 5.01 2.24 -14.09
N ASN A 201 4.16 1.20 -14.16
CA ASN A 201 4.06 0.32 -15.33
C ASN A 201 2.66 0.47 -15.92
N VAL A 202 2.58 0.74 -17.23
CA VAL A 202 1.34 0.84 -17.98
C VAL A 202 1.43 0.06 -19.29
N SER A 203 0.29 -0.27 -19.88
CA SER A 203 0.23 -0.80 -21.26
C SER A 203 0.72 0.25 -22.27
N ASN A 204 0.70 -0.05 -23.53
CA ASN A 204 1.15 0.84 -24.59
C ASN A 204 0.39 2.18 -24.56
N LEU A 205 1.12 3.28 -24.68
CA LEU A 205 0.55 4.63 -24.52
C LEU A 205 -0.33 5.09 -25.68
N ARG A 206 -0.11 4.59 -26.89
CA ARG A 206 -0.85 4.99 -28.10
C ARG A 206 -0.98 6.50 -28.24
N ILE A 207 0.18 7.20 -28.13
CA ILE A 207 0.24 8.67 -28.18
C ILE A 207 -0.35 9.18 -29.50
N PRO A 208 -1.38 10.05 -29.49
CA PRO A 208 -1.99 10.58 -30.71
C PRO A 208 -0.96 11.21 -31.65
N ASN A 209 -1.05 10.88 -32.92
CA ASN A 209 -0.11 11.30 -33.98
C ASN A 209 1.34 10.78 -33.83
N LEU A 210 1.58 9.83 -32.93
CA LEU A 210 2.89 9.22 -32.69
C LEU A 210 2.75 7.71 -32.43
N LEU A 211 1.75 7.06 -33.03
CA LEU A 211 1.55 5.62 -32.95
C LEU A 211 2.77 4.87 -33.45
N ARG A 212 3.15 3.81 -32.77
CA ARG A 212 4.23 2.91 -33.16
C ARG A 212 3.67 1.68 -33.85
N ASP A 213 4.47 1.04 -34.69
CA ASP A 213 4.06 -0.14 -35.45
C ASP A 213 3.57 -1.30 -34.58
N TRP A 214 4.05 -1.38 -33.32
CA TRP A 214 3.64 -2.39 -32.32
C TRP A 214 2.42 -2.00 -31.48
N GLU A 215 1.85 -0.81 -31.66
CA GLU A 215 0.69 -0.29 -30.91
C GLU A 215 -0.62 -0.36 -31.72
N ALA A 216 -0.70 -1.25 -32.71
CA ALA A 216 -1.73 -1.20 -33.77
C ALA A 216 -3.17 -1.39 -33.27
N ASP A 217 -3.40 -2.25 -32.26
CA ASP A 217 -4.74 -2.60 -31.80
C ASP A 217 -5.01 -2.05 -30.40
N GLU A 218 -6.14 -1.34 -30.24
CA GLU A 218 -6.60 -0.82 -28.98
C GLU A 218 -7.81 -1.64 -28.52
N TYR A 219 -7.60 -2.42 -27.45
CA TYR A 219 -8.66 -3.11 -26.75
C TYR A 219 -8.55 -2.77 -25.27
N SER A 220 -9.50 -2.00 -24.75
CA SER A 220 -9.54 -1.65 -23.32
C SER A 220 -10.98 -1.52 -22.86
N PRO A 221 -11.31 -1.91 -21.61
CA PRO A 221 -12.66 -1.72 -21.06
C PRO A 221 -12.92 -0.24 -20.81
N GLU A 222 -14.16 0.21 -21.08
CA GLU A 222 -14.56 1.62 -20.93
C GLU A 222 -14.40 2.17 -19.50
N ARG A 223 -14.48 1.30 -18.48
CA ARG A 223 -14.39 1.69 -17.07
C ARG A 223 -12.98 1.86 -16.51
N ILE A 224 -11.96 1.53 -17.29
CA ILE A 224 -10.55 1.71 -16.91
C ILE A 224 -9.97 2.85 -17.74
N ALA A 225 -9.25 3.75 -17.07
CA ALA A 225 -8.57 4.84 -17.75
C ALA A 225 -7.53 4.30 -18.77
N SER A 226 -7.39 4.97 -19.92
CA SER A 226 -6.39 4.59 -20.89
C SER A 226 -4.96 4.69 -20.32
N PRO A 227 -3.99 3.90 -20.81
CA PRO A 227 -2.59 4.01 -20.37
C PRO A 227 -2.02 5.42 -20.50
N LEU A 228 -2.45 6.17 -21.52
CA LEU A 228 -2.04 7.56 -21.72
C LEU A 228 -2.65 8.47 -20.65
N ASP A 229 -3.95 8.35 -20.37
CA ASP A 229 -4.64 9.15 -19.34
C ASP A 229 -4.05 8.85 -17.96
N ILE A 230 -3.75 7.58 -17.66
CA ILE A 230 -3.05 7.20 -16.43
C ILE A 230 -1.72 7.96 -16.33
N MET A 231 -0.92 8.02 -17.40
CA MET A 231 0.39 8.70 -17.37
C MET A 231 0.31 10.22 -17.45
N ILE A 232 -0.83 10.78 -17.85
CA ILE A 232 -1.08 12.23 -17.76
C ILE A 232 -1.49 12.61 -16.34
N GLU A 233 -2.39 11.86 -15.70
CA GLU A 233 -3.03 12.25 -14.44
C GLU A 233 -2.36 11.70 -13.18
N ALA A 234 -1.99 10.41 -13.18
CA ALA A 234 -1.47 9.76 -11.99
C ALA A 234 -0.14 10.35 -11.47
N PRO A 235 0.86 10.66 -12.32
CA PRO A 235 2.08 11.31 -11.86
C PRO A 235 1.82 12.69 -11.25
N ILE A 236 0.84 13.45 -11.77
CA ILE A 236 0.45 14.74 -11.22
C ILE A 236 -0.20 14.56 -9.84
N GLY A 237 -1.10 13.57 -9.70
CA GLY A 237 -1.73 13.25 -8.41
C GLY A 237 -0.71 12.90 -7.32
N ALA A 238 0.21 11.99 -7.62
CA ALA A 238 1.28 11.61 -6.70
C ALA A 238 2.20 12.78 -6.35
N ALA A 239 2.57 13.60 -7.35
CA ALA A 239 3.40 14.78 -7.13
C ALA A 239 2.67 15.85 -6.30
N ALA A 240 1.39 16.11 -6.57
CA ALA A 240 0.57 17.07 -5.82
C ALA A 240 0.50 16.67 -4.34
N PHE A 241 0.26 15.41 -4.03
CA PHE A 241 0.23 14.94 -2.64
C PHE A 241 1.57 15.17 -1.93
N ASN A 242 2.69 14.71 -2.53
CA ASN A 242 4.02 14.90 -1.95
C ASN A 242 4.38 16.38 -1.78
N ASN A 243 4.07 17.24 -2.78
CA ASN A 243 4.35 18.67 -2.74
C ASN A 243 3.58 19.36 -1.62
N GLU A 244 2.29 19.09 -1.47
CA GLU A 244 1.43 19.67 -0.44
C GLU A 244 1.79 19.16 0.97
N PHE A 245 2.06 17.88 1.11
CA PHE A 245 2.59 17.29 2.35
C PHE A 245 3.97 17.89 2.71
N GLY A 246 4.78 18.25 1.71
CA GLY A 246 6.12 18.81 1.89
C GLY A 246 7.22 17.75 2.00
N ARG A 247 7.11 16.63 1.24
CA ARG A 247 8.13 15.59 1.11
C ARG A 247 8.73 15.62 -0.30
N PRO A 248 10.07 15.73 -0.47
CA PRO A 248 10.67 15.70 -1.80
C PRO A 248 10.55 14.29 -2.41
N CYS A 249 10.19 14.21 -3.69
CA CYS A 249 10.20 12.98 -4.46
C CYS A 249 11.47 12.93 -5.31
N THR A 250 12.41 12.06 -4.95
CA THR A 250 13.80 12.12 -5.46
C THR A 250 14.18 10.96 -6.37
N LEU A 251 13.29 9.99 -6.57
CA LEU A 251 13.54 8.81 -7.39
C LEU A 251 12.24 8.29 -7.99
N GLY A 252 12.36 7.54 -9.09
CA GLY A 252 11.22 6.89 -9.72
C GLY A 252 11.62 6.10 -10.95
N TYR A 253 10.67 5.41 -11.54
CA TYR A 253 10.84 4.71 -12.82
C TYR A 253 9.55 4.74 -13.64
N PHE A 254 9.67 4.46 -14.91
CA PHE A 254 8.55 4.33 -15.82
C PHE A 254 8.78 3.19 -16.82
N ARG A 255 7.73 2.40 -17.04
CA ARG A 255 7.69 1.35 -18.07
C ARG A 255 6.36 1.33 -18.78
N SER A 256 6.39 1.27 -20.11
CA SER A 256 5.25 0.86 -20.92
C SER A 256 5.53 -0.50 -21.57
N PHE A 257 4.55 -1.38 -21.56
CA PHE A 257 4.68 -2.70 -22.15
C PHE A 257 3.34 -3.37 -22.40
N GLU A 258 3.17 -3.91 -23.59
CA GLU A 258 2.02 -4.72 -23.97
C GLU A 258 2.42 -5.68 -25.11
N THR A 259 1.96 -6.92 -25.08
CA THR A 259 2.09 -7.86 -26.20
C THR A 259 0.85 -7.81 -27.08
N PRO A 260 0.94 -8.18 -28.38
CA PRO A 260 -0.24 -8.43 -29.19
C PRO A 260 -1.15 -9.49 -28.53
N PHE A 261 -2.47 -9.39 -28.79
CA PHE A 261 -3.41 -10.41 -28.36
C PHE A 261 -3.17 -11.73 -29.09
N SER A 262 -3.20 -12.82 -28.34
CA SER A 262 -3.21 -14.18 -28.88
C SER A 262 -4.56 -14.49 -29.55
N ASP A 263 -4.63 -15.63 -30.28
CA ASP A 263 -5.89 -16.15 -30.84
C ASP A 263 -6.97 -16.37 -29.76
N LYS A 264 -6.55 -16.59 -28.49
CA LYS A 264 -7.43 -16.73 -27.34
C LYS A 264 -7.83 -15.40 -26.71
N LYS A 265 -7.55 -14.28 -27.33
CA LYS A 265 -7.81 -12.92 -26.82
C LYS A 265 -7.14 -12.65 -25.47
N VAL A 266 -5.93 -13.18 -25.26
CA VAL A 266 -5.11 -12.96 -24.08
C VAL A 266 -3.84 -12.22 -24.47
N ALA A 267 -3.50 -11.15 -23.74
CA ALA A 267 -2.25 -10.41 -23.88
C ALA A 267 -1.55 -10.23 -22.52
N PHE A 268 -0.25 -9.99 -22.56
CA PHE A 268 0.48 -9.45 -21.40
C PHE A 268 0.54 -7.93 -21.51
N GLY A 269 0.29 -7.25 -20.40
CA GLY A 269 0.29 -5.79 -20.32
C GLY A 269 -0.12 -5.29 -18.93
N TYR A 270 -0.34 -3.99 -18.84
CA TYR A 270 -0.66 -3.34 -17.57
C TYR A 270 -1.89 -2.43 -17.75
N HIS A 271 -3.04 -3.00 -18.17
CA HIS A 271 -4.33 -2.30 -18.15
C HIS A 271 -4.73 -1.98 -16.71
N LYS A 272 -4.51 -2.93 -15.78
CA LYS A 272 -4.38 -2.62 -14.37
C LYS A 272 -2.93 -2.20 -14.14
N PRO A 273 -2.64 -0.90 -13.96
CA PRO A 273 -1.26 -0.41 -13.89
C PRO A 273 -0.57 -0.89 -12.63
N ILE A 274 0.75 -0.85 -12.60
CA ILE A 274 1.49 -0.75 -11.36
C ILE A 274 1.66 0.73 -11.07
N MET A 275 1.13 1.19 -9.95
CA MET A 275 1.45 2.47 -9.33
C MET A 275 2.19 2.17 -8.03
N LEU A 276 3.49 2.47 -8.02
CA LEU A 276 4.38 2.24 -6.90
C LEU A 276 4.63 3.58 -6.20
N ALA A 277 4.39 3.62 -4.90
CA ALA A 277 4.78 4.72 -4.02
C ALA A 277 5.68 4.19 -2.92
N GLY A 278 6.73 4.92 -2.58
CA GLY A 278 7.66 4.50 -1.57
C GLY A 278 8.41 5.66 -0.96
N GLY A 279 9.13 5.38 0.11
CA GLY A 279 9.92 6.38 0.79
C GLY A 279 10.91 5.81 1.78
N ILE A 280 11.71 6.74 2.27
CA ILE A 280 12.62 6.54 3.38
C ILE A 280 12.35 7.65 4.39
N GLY A 281 12.26 7.26 5.64
CA GLY A 281 12.10 8.16 6.76
C GLY A 281 13.20 8.01 7.80
N GLU A 282 13.00 8.68 8.91
CA GLU A 282 13.86 8.61 10.08
C GLU A 282 13.04 8.32 11.35
N ILE A 283 13.61 7.54 12.24
CA ILE A 283 13.00 7.23 13.54
C ILE A 283 14.05 7.30 14.65
N ARG A 284 13.69 7.87 15.79
CA ARG A 284 14.57 7.88 16.97
C ARG A 284 14.67 6.48 17.54
N ASP A 285 15.86 6.10 17.96
CA ASP A 285 16.12 4.75 18.48
C ASP A 285 15.14 4.31 19.59
N LYS A 286 14.80 5.21 20.50
CA LYS A 286 13.83 4.94 21.57
C LYS A 286 12.39 4.74 21.09
N ASN A 287 12.07 5.09 19.84
CA ASN A 287 10.74 4.98 19.25
C ASN A 287 10.60 3.80 18.27
N ASN A 288 11.65 2.99 18.07
CA ASN A 288 11.66 1.89 17.10
C ASN A 288 10.54 0.87 17.25
N PHE A 289 9.97 0.75 18.46
CA PHE A 289 8.95 -0.24 18.77
C PHE A 289 7.76 0.40 19.50
N LYS A 290 6.57 -0.09 19.20
CA LYS A 290 5.35 0.18 19.94
C LYS A 290 5.51 -0.35 21.37
N LEU A 291 4.92 0.34 22.35
CA LEU A 291 4.96 -0.13 23.72
C LEU A 291 3.82 -1.11 24.01
N GLN A 292 3.99 -1.89 25.06
CA GLN A 292 2.91 -2.68 25.62
C GLN A 292 1.97 -1.73 26.35
N ILE A 293 0.71 -1.68 25.90
CA ILE A 293 -0.35 -0.89 26.54
C ILE A 293 -1.19 -1.78 27.46
N GLU A 294 -1.97 -1.16 28.36
CA GLU A 294 -2.78 -1.82 29.35
C GLU A 294 -4.27 -1.52 29.18
N ASP A 295 -5.12 -2.10 30.04
CA ASP A 295 -6.54 -1.78 30.14
C ASP A 295 -6.76 -0.30 30.49
N GLY A 296 -7.78 0.31 29.90
CA GLY A 296 -8.15 1.71 30.14
C GLY A 296 -7.34 2.76 29.37
N TYR A 297 -6.42 2.37 28.49
CA TYR A 297 -5.77 3.31 27.58
C TYR A 297 -6.80 3.93 26.62
N ILE A 298 -6.66 5.22 26.38
CA ILE A 298 -7.57 5.96 25.50
C ILE A 298 -7.25 5.62 24.06
N VAL A 299 -8.24 5.16 23.29
CA VAL A 299 -8.16 4.98 21.84
C VAL A 299 -8.53 6.29 21.16
N VAL A 300 -7.64 6.79 20.33
CA VAL A 300 -7.79 8.05 19.59
C VAL A 300 -7.81 7.78 18.09
N VAL A 301 -8.73 8.41 17.40
CA VAL A 301 -8.65 8.59 15.94
C VAL A 301 -8.09 9.98 15.70
N LEU A 302 -6.91 10.06 15.09
CA LEU A 302 -6.24 11.29 14.69
C LEU A 302 -6.44 11.49 13.19
N GLY A 303 -6.91 12.66 12.77
CA GLY A 303 -7.08 13.00 11.35
C GLY A 303 -8.52 13.26 10.95
N GLY A 304 -8.82 13.13 9.65
CA GLY A 304 -10.06 13.55 9.04
C GLY A 304 -11.31 12.76 9.45
N PRO A 305 -12.51 13.27 9.12
CA PRO A 305 -13.77 12.59 9.44
C PRO A 305 -14.02 11.38 8.52
N ALA A 306 -14.90 10.49 8.97
CA ALA A 306 -15.49 9.46 8.12
C ALA A 306 -16.29 10.11 6.98
N MET A 307 -16.13 9.57 5.79
CA MET A 307 -16.86 9.94 4.57
C MET A 307 -17.20 8.66 3.80
N LEU A 308 -18.22 8.70 2.96
CA LEU A 308 -18.58 7.55 2.15
C LEU A 308 -17.65 7.42 0.93
N ILE A 309 -16.40 7.06 1.19
CA ILE A 309 -15.35 6.85 0.19
C ILE A 309 -14.51 5.62 0.57
N GLY A 310 -14.01 4.91 -0.43
CA GLY A 310 -13.16 3.73 -0.25
C GLY A 310 -13.86 2.55 0.43
N LEU A 311 -15.19 2.49 0.46
CA LEU A 311 -15.90 1.37 1.09
C LEU A 311 -15.63 0.07 0.33
N GLY A 312 -15.08 -0.92 1.04
CA GLY A 312 -14.72 -2.21 0.44
C GLY A 312 -13.46 -2.20 -0.42
N GLY A 313 -12.62 -1.14 -0.36
CA GLY A 313 -11.44 -1.00 -1.21
C GLY A 313 -10.42 -2.13 -1.05
N GLY A 314 -10.21 -2.63 0.15
CA GLY A 314 -9.35 -3.79 0.41
C GLY A 314 -9.84 -5.07 -0.28
N ALA A 315 -11.14 -5.31 -0.30
CA ALA A 315 -11.76 -6.43 -1.02
C ALA A 315 -11.68 -6.20 -2.55
N ALA A 316 -12.01 -5.00 -3.04
CA ALA A 316 -11.96 -4.65 -4.46
C ALA A 316 -10.56 -4.76 -5.06
N SER A 317 -9.52 -4.39 -4.30
CA SER A 317 -8.13 -4.52 -4.75
C SER A 317 -7.65 -5.97 -4.83
N SER A 318 -8.31 -6.88 -4.11
CA SER A 318 -8.00 -8.31 -4.07
C SER A 318 -8.60 -9.11 -5.23
N VAL A 319 -9.51 -8.53 -6.04
CA VAL A 319 -10.12 -9.17 -7.21
C VAL A 319 -9.55 -8.62 -8.52
N SER A 320 -9.74 -9.37 -9.61
CA SER A 320 -9.36 -8.90 -10.95
C SER A 320 -10.25 -7.71 -11.36
N SER A 321 -9.67 -6.70 -12.00
CA SER A 321 -10.46 -5.62 -12.59
C SER A 321 -11.35 -6.19 -13.69
N GLY A 322 -12.67 -5.99 -13.55
CA GLY A 322 -13.68 -6.56 -14.44
C GLY A 322 -14.54 -7.65 -13.82
N ASP A 323 -14.13 -8.24 -12.72
CA ASP A 323 -14.90 -9.26 -12.00
C ASP A 323 -15.85 -8.63 -10.94
N SER A 324 -15.68 -7.34 -10.60
CA SER A 324 -16.54 -6.58 -9.68
C SER A 324 -17.61 -5.76 -10.42
N ASP A 325 -18.63 -5.34 -9.67
CA ASP A 325 -19.65 -4.40 -10.16
C ASP A 325 -19.01 -3.00 -10.34
N GLU A 326 -19.43 -2.27 -11.37
CA GLU A 326 -18.89 -0.94 -11.70
C GLU A 326 -19.10 0.07 -10.56
N ASP A 327 -20.27 0.04 -9.93
CA ASP A 327 -20.58 0.93 -8.80
C ASP A 327 -19.68 0.65 -7.59
N LEU A 328 -19.32 -0.61 -7.35
CA LEU A 328 -18.37 -1.01 -6.29
C LEU A 328 -16.94 -0.57 -6.63
N ASP A 329 -16.51 -0.65 -7.88
CA ASP A 329 -15.20 -0.16 -8.31
C ASP A 329 -15.07 1.34 -8.04
N PHE A 330 -16.05 2.15 -8.42
CA PHE A 330 -16.05 3.59 -8.16
C PHE A 330 -16.16 3.94 -6.67
N ALA A 331 -16.96 3.20 -5.91
CA ALA A 331 -17.09 3.38 -4.46
C ALA A 331 -15.78 3.08 -3.72
N SER A 332 -14.94 2.19 -4.26
CA SER A 332 -13.66 1.80 -3.67
C SER A 332 -12.56 2.86 -3.81
N VAL A 333 -12.72 3.85 -4.70
CA VAL A 333 -11.72 4.89 -4.91
C VAL A 333 -11.76 5.91 -3.76
N GLN A 334 -10.60 6.15 -3.18
CA GLN A 334 -10.40 7.11 -2.09
C GLN A 334 -10.20 8.54 -2.63
N ARG A 335 -10.18 9.52 -1.72
CA ARG A 335 -9.88 10.93 -2.00
C ARG A 335 -8.77 11.38 -1.06
N ASP A 336 -7.86 12.16 -1.57
CA ASP A 336 -6.68 12.66 -0.87
C ASP A 336 -6.93 13.96 -0.11
N ASN A 337 -6.18 14.15 0.98
CA ASN A 337 -6.09 15.40 1.73
C ASN A 337 -4.70 15.52 2.38
N ALA A 338 -3.70 15.86 1.59
CA ALA A 338 -2.32 15.92 2.01
C ALA A 338 -2.07 16.93 3.15
N GLU A 339 -2.85 18.02 3.23
CA GLU A 339 -2.79 18.97 4.34
C GLU A 339 -3.19 18.32 5.66
N MET A 340 -4.27 17.54 5.67
CA MET A 340 -4.70 16.83 6.87
C MET A 340 -3.63 15.83 7.33
N GLU A 341 -3.06 15.09 6.40
CA GLU A 341 -1.99 14.14 6.72
C GLU A 341 -0.74 14.84 7.26
N ARG A 342 -0.40 16.02 6.72
CA ARG A 342 0.67 16.84 7.25
C ARG A 342 0.39 17.29 8.69
N ARG A 343 -0.82 17.68 9.01
CA ARG A 343 -1.23 18.06 10.37
C ARG A 343 -1.11 16.87 11.34
N CYS A 344 -1.55 15.68 10.92
CA CYS A 344 -1.36 14.44 11.69
C CYS A 344 0.13 14.18 11.94
N GLN A 345 0.95 14.30 10.90
CA GLN A 345 2.40 14.09 11.00
C GLN A 345 3.07 15.10 11.95
N GLU A 346 2.60 16.36 12.03
CA GLU A 346 3.14 17.32 13.00
C GLU A 346 2.79 16.95 14.44
N VAL A 347 1.59 16.42 14.70
CA VAL A 347 1.24 15.85 16.02
C VAL A 347 2.17 14.68 16.35
N ILE A 348 2.35 13.74 15.41
CA ILE A 348 3.26 12.59 15.57
C ILE A 348 4.69 13.07 15.80
N ASN A 349 5.19 13.99 14.99
CA ASN A 349 6.54 14.57 15.11
C ASN A 349 6.75 15.21 16.48
N ARG A 350 5.76 15.95 16.98
CA ARG A 350 5.85 16.57 18.31
C ARG A 350 5.90 15.54 19.41
N CYS A 351 5.02 14.57 19.41
CA CYS A 351 5.03 13.49 20.40
C CYS A 351 6.33 12.68 20.33
N SER A 352 6.75 12.27 19.13
CA SER A 352 7.96 11.47 18.94
C SER A 352 9.24 12.22 19.31
N SER A 353 9.25 13.57 19.30
CA SER A 353 10.43 14.38 19.66
C SER A 353 10.59 14.62 21.17
N MET A 354 9.56 14.39 21.97
CA MET A 354 9.60 14.52 23.43
C MET A 354 10.52 13.47 24.07
N ASP A 355 10.97 13.72 25.31
CA ASP A 355 11.74 12.73 26.04
C ASP A 355 10.88 11.50 26.37
N GLU A 356 9.63 11.69 26.74
CA GLU A 356 8.59 10.64 26.84
C GLU A 356 7.47 10.98 25.84
N SER A 357 7.29 10.12 24.83
CA SER A 357 6.23 10.27 23.85
C SER A 357 4.87 9.98 24.49
N PHE A 358 3.85 10.79 24.17
CA PHE A 358 2.47 10.48 24.58
C PHE A 358 1.84 9.37 23.74
N ILE A 359 2.38 9.10 22.55
CA ILE A 359 1.96 7.99 21.70
C ILE A 359 2.69 6.73 22.15
N GLU A 360 1.97 5.76 22.67
CA GLU A 360 2.52 4.48 23.09
C GLU A 360 2.29 3.38 22.06
N PHE A 361 1.19 3.48 21.33
CA PHE A 361 0.86 2.65 20.18
C PHE A 361 0.29 3.53 19.07
N ILE A 362 0.63 3.25 17.81
CA ILE A 362 0.09 3.92 16.63
C ILE A 362 -0.07 2.92 15.49
N HIS A 363 -1.16 3.04 14.74
CA HIS A 363 -1.41 2.33 13.49
C HIS A 363 -1.99 3.30 12.47
N ASP A 364 -1.66 3.15 11.19
CA ASP A 364 -2.32 3.89 10.13
C ASP A 364 -3.73 3.38 9.87
N VAL A 365 -4.58 4.19 9.27
CA VAL A 365 -5.91 3.80 8.81
C VAL A 365 -5.87 3.69 7.29
N GLY A 366 -5.65 2.49 6.80
CA GLY A 366 -5.59 2.15 5.39
C GLY A 366 -6.79 1.31 4.95
N ALA A 367 -6.52 0.20 4.27
CA ALA A 367 -7.54 -0.74 3.80
C ALA A 367 -8.45 -1.23 4.93
N GLY A 368 -9.76 -1.19 4.70
CA GLY A 368 -10.78 -1.54 5.70
C GLY A 368 -11.07 -0.47 6.74
N GLY A 369 -10.39 0.67 6.71
CA GLY A 369 -10.67 1.78 7.61
C GLY A 369 -10.47 1.45 9.08
N LEU A 370 -11.30 2.03 9.95
CA LEU A 370 -11.25 1.76 11.40
C LEU A 370 -11.57 0.31 11.73
N SER A 371 -12.34 -0.39 10.86
CA SER A 371 -12.71 -1.80 11.04
C SER A 371 -11.52 -2.76 10.92
N ASN A 372 -10.37 -2.29 10.43
CA ASN A 372 -9.12 -3.04 10.43
C ASN A 372 -8.12 -2.48 11.45
N ALA A 373 -7.86 -1.17 11.43
CA ALA A 373 -6.83 -0.55 12.26
C ALA A 373 -7.07 -0.70 13.79
N ILE A 374 -8.31 -0.58 14.25
CA ILE A 374 -8.64 -0.73 15.69
C ILE A 374 -8.53 -2.19 16.15
N PRO A 375 -9.09 -3.18 15.44
CA PRO A 375 -8.85 -4.58 15.77
C PRO A 375 -7.38 -5.00 15.74
N GLU A 376 -6.56 -4.46 14.83
CA GLU A 376 -5.10 -4.73 14.80
C GLU A 376 -4.40 -4.15 16.04
N LEU A 377 -4.73 -2.91 16.45
CA LEU A 377 -4.25 -2.35 17.72
C LEU A 377 -4.60 -3.27 18.90
N ALA A 378 -5.84 -3.73 18.98
CA ALA A 378 -6.30 -4.63 20.04
C ALA A 378 -5.54 -5.96 20.04
N LYS A 379 -5.39 -6.58 18.85
CA LYS A 379 -4.66 -7.84 18.68
C LYS A 379 -3.20 -7.73 19.11
N ASP A 380 -2.50 -6.71 18.60
CA ASP A 380 -1.06 -6.54 18.82
C ASP A 380 -0.75 -6.20 20.28
N SER A 381 -1.70 -5.55 20.96
CA SER A 381 -1.62 -5.28 22.40
C SER A 381 -2.12 -6.46 23.28
N ASN A 382 -2.71 -7.49 22.67
CA ASN A 382 -3.35 -8.62 23.35
C ASN A 382 -4.49 -8.20 24.32
N LEU A 383 -5.19 -7.12 23.97
CA LEU A 383 -6.32 -6.51 24.68
C LEU A 383 -7.58 -6.52 23.81
N GLY A 384 -8.73 -6.19 24.39
CA GLY A 384 -9.92 -5.82 23.64
C GLY A 384 -10.07 -4.30 23.53
N VAL A 385 -11.17 -3.86 22.91
CA VAL A 385 -11.53 -2.45 22.78
C VAL A 385 -13.04 -2.24 22.94
N LEU A 386 -13.41 -1.14 23.58
CA LEU A 386 -14.78 -0.62 23.59
C LEU A 386 -14.79 0.76 22.93
N ILE A 387 -15.42 0.85 21.79
CA ILE A 387 -15.47 2.05 20.93
C ILE A 387 -16.89 2.61 20.93
N ASN A 388 -17.01 3.92 21.06
CA ASN A 388 -18.25 4.67 20.90
C ASN A 388 -18.38 5.16 19.46
N LEU A 389 -19.34 4.61 18.70
CA LEU A 389 -19.59 4.97 17.31
C LEU A 389 -19.91 6.47 17.14
N ASP A 390 -20.72 7.04 18.05
CA ASP A 390 -21.12 8.46 17.97
C ASP A 390 -19.95 9.43 18.22
N SER A 391 -18.83 8.95 18.75
CA SER A 391 -17.61 9.75 18.95
C SER A 391 -16.71 9.79 17.72
N ILE A 392 -16.99 8.95 16.69
CA ILE A 392 -16.23 8.95 15.45
C ILE A 392 -16.74 10.12 14.58
N PRO A 393 -15.88 11.10 14.24
CA PRO A 393 -16.29 12.21 13.41
C PRO A 393 -16.77 11.73 12.03
N SER A 394 -17.92 12.20 11.56
CA SER A 394 -18.45 11.91 10.23
C SER A 394 -18.84 13.20 9.53
N SER A 395 -18.56 13.28 8.24
CA SER A 395 -19.00 14.39 7.37
C SER A 395 -20.40 14.19 6.80
N ASP A 396 -20.97 12.99 6.94
CA ASP A 396 -22.31 12.65 6.46
C ASP A 396 -23.08 11.95 7.58
N GLU A 397 -24.10 12.64 8.11
CA GLU A 397 -24.96 12.13 9.19
C GLU A 397 -25.85 10.95 8.74
N SER A 398 -25.98 10.71 7.44
CA SER A 398 -26.77 9.61 6.89
C SER A 398 -26.05 8.27 6.87
N MET A 399 -24.74 8.23 7.13
CA MET A 399 -23.96 6.99 7.10
C MET A 399 -24.45 5.97 8.13
N SER A 400 -24.52 4.71 7.69
CA SER A 400 -24.80 3.57 8.56
C SER A 400 -23.61 3.26 9.49
N PRO A 401 -23.81 2.48 10.56
CA PRO A 401 -22.71 2.01 11.39
C PRO A 401 -21.62 1.29 10.62
N MET A 402 -21.97 0.44 9.63
CA MET A 402 -21.02 -0.24 8.75
C MET A 402 -20.19 0.77 7.95
N GLU A 403 -20.82 1.77 7.36
CA GLU A 403 -20.15 2.78 6.54
C GLU A 403 -19.21 3.67 7.37
N ILE A 404 -19.62 4.07 8.59
CA ILE A 404 -18.74 4.83 9.51
C ILE A 404 -17.53 3.98 9.94
N TRP A 405 -17.75 2.70 10.20
CA TRP A 405 -16.72 1.80 10.72
C TRP A 405 -15.72 1.33 9.66
N SER A 406 -16.20 1.09 8.42
CA SER A 406 -15.42 0.40 7.38
C SER A 406 -15.04 1.27 6.18
N ASN A 407 -15.33 2.60 6.19
CA ASN A 407 -14.87 3.47 5.12
C ASN A 407 -13.36 3.69 5.18
N GLU A 408 -12.74 3.84 4.01
CA GLU A 408 -11.31 4.11 3.87
C GLU A 408 -11.05 5.61 3.64
N SER A 409 -11.73 6.50 4.37
CA SER A 409 -11.35 7.90 4.40
C SER A 409 -9.90 7.99 4.83
N GLN A 410 -9.11 8.64 4.00
CA GLN A 410 -7.66 8.69 4.16
C GLN A 410 -7.24 9.71 5.24
N GLU A 411 -5.93 9.79 5.49
CA GLU A 411 -5.30 10.74 6.40
C GLU A 411 -5.82 10.60 7.83
N ARG A 412 -5.85 9.33 8.29
CA ARG A 412 -6.21 8.98 9.67
C ARG A 412 -5.21 8.00 10.27
N TYR A 413 -5.06 8.09 11.60
CA TYR A 413 -4.30 7.15 12.43
C TYR A 413 -5.12 6.74 13.63
N VAL A 414 -4.90 5.54 14.13
CA VAL A 414 -5.40 5.07 15.42
C VAL A 414 -4.25 5.06 16.41
N LEU A 415 -4.44 5.70 17.56
CA LEU A 415 -3.43 5.80 18.61
C LEU A 415 -3.96 5.22 19.91
N ALA A 416 -3.04 4.74 20.77
CA ALA A 416 -3.30 4.53 22.18
C ALA A 416 -2.42 5.46 23.00
N ILE A 417 -3.06 6.20 23.93
CA ILE A 417 -2.40 7.13 24.86
C ILE A 417 -2.77 6.81 26.29
N HIS A 418 -1.82 7.02 27.21
CA HIS A 418 -2.11 6.89 28.65
C HIS A 418 -3.13 7.97 29.09
N PRO A 419 -4.11 7.63 29.96
CA PRO A 419 -5.13 8.59 30.39
C PRO A 419 -4.58 9.88 31.01
N ASP A 420 -3.46 9.80 31.74
CA ASP A 420 -2.81 10.97 32.35
C ASP A 420 -2.25 11.97 31.33
N ASN A 421 -2.02 11.54 30.11
CA ASN A 421 -1.47 12.38 29.04
C ASN A 421 -2.57 13.07 28.20
N LYS A 422 -3.85 12.83 28.51
CA LYS A 422 -5.00 13.26 27.71
C LYS A 422 -4.99 14.76 27.41
N GLU A 423 -4.92 15.62 28.45
CA GLU A 423 -5.00 17.06 28.29
C GLU A 423 -3.81 17.60 27.50
N ALA A 424 -2.61 17.07 27.76
CA ALA A 424 -1.40 17.49 27.07
C ALA A 424 -1.41 17.07 25.60
N PHE A 425 -1.90 15.87 25.29
CA PHE A 425 -2.06 15.40 23.90
C PHE A 425 -3.10 16.24 23.14
N VAL A 426 -4.26 16.51 23.74
CA VAL A 426 -5.30 17.37 23.17
C VAL A 426 -4.73 18.76 22.84
N ALA A 427 -3.94 19.36 23.75
CA ALA A 427 -3.31 20.66 23.51
C ALA A 427 -2.34 20.64 22.31
N ILE A 428 -1.64 19.51 22.04
CA ILE A 428 -0.81 19.35 20.84
C ILE A 428 -1.69 19.33 19.60
N CYS A 429 -2.76 18.53 19.57
CA CYS A 429 -3.66 18.44 18.42
C CYS A 429 -4.29 19.81 18.09
N GLU A 430 -4.75 20.55 19.10
CA GLU A 430 -5.30 21.90 18.94
C GLU A 430 -4.27 22.89 18.39
N ARG A 431 -3.04 22.84 18.88
CA ARG A 431 -1.93 23.67 18.40
C ARG A 431 -1.65 23.43 16.93
N GLU A 432 -1.59 22.15 16.50
CA GLU A 432 -1.34 21.78 15.11
C GLU A 432 -2.61 21.90 14.23
N ARG A 433 -3.75 22.28 14.83
CA ARG A 433 -5.06 22.32 14.15
C ARG A 433 -5.40 20.98 13.47
N CYS A 434 -4.96 19.91 14.07
CA CYS A 434 -5.23 18.56 13.61
C CYS A 434 -6.56 18.08 14.19
N ALA A 435 -7.43 17.56 13.35
CA ALA A 435 -8.66 16.92 13.80
C ALA A 435 -8.32 15.63 14.57
N PHE A 436 -9.06 15.36 15.65
CA PHE A 436 -8.92 14.16 16.46
C PHE A 436 -10.22 13.83 17.18
N ALA A 437 -10.37 12.59 17.62
CA ALA A 437 -11.46 12.15 18.46
C ALA A 437 -11.00 11.08 19.45
N LEU A 438 -11.45 11.19 20.71
CA LEU A 438 -11.27 10.16 21.73
C LEU A 438 -12.45 9.20 21.60
N VAL A 439 -12.23 8.05 20.96
CA VAL A 439 -13.33 7.19 20.49
C VAL A 439 -13.64 6.03 21.42
N GLY A 440 -12.77 5.72 22.38
CA GLY A 440 -12.99 4.61 23.30
C GLY A 440 -11.79 4.27 24.16
N TYR A 441 -11.76 3.03 24.63
CA TYR A 441 -10.75 2.54 25.56
C TYR A 441 -10.38 1.09 25.24
N THR A 442 -9.15 0.72 25.60
CA THR A 442 -8.72 -0.69 25.66
C THR A 442 -9.39 -1.40 26.82
N THR A 443 -9.60 -2.71 26.72
CA THR A 443 -10.26 -3.54 27.72
C THR A 443 -9.50 -4.86 27.92
N GLU A 444 -9.57 -5.44 29.15
CA GLU A 444 -9.02 -6.77 29.42
C GLU A 444 -9.75 -7.87 28.63
N GLU A 445 -11.06 -7.69 28.43
CA GLU A 445 -11.88 -8.62 27.65
C GLU A 445 -11.52 -8.54 26.16
N LYS A 446 -11.01 -9.60 25.58
CA LYS A 446 -10.49 -9.66 24.19
C LYS A 446 -11.59 -9.66 23.13
N PHE A 447 -12.39 -8.61 23.13
CA PHE A 447 -13.47 -8.34 22.21
C PHE A 447 -13.25 -7.03 21.45
N VAL A 448 -13.76 -6.96 20.24
CA VAL A 448 -14.02 -5.69 19.56
C VAL A 448 -15.49 -5.36 19.78
N LYS A 449 -15.74 -4.29 20.54
CA LYS A 449 -17.08 -3.80 20.83
C LYS A 449 -17.24 -2.39 20.26
N LEU A 450 -18.15 -2.22 19.33
CA LEU A 450 -18.58 -0.93 18.82
C LEU A 450 -19.99 -0.66 19.33
N TYR A 451 -20.17 0.37 20.12
CA TYR A 451 -21.46 0.72 20.74
C TYR A 451 -22.04 1.97 20.11
N ASP A 452 -23.29 1.90 19.69
CA ASP A 452 -24.08 3.02 19.16
C ASP A 452 -25.05 3.50 20.24
N PHE A 453 -24.75 4.65 20.88
CA PHE A 453 -25.63 5.23 21.90
C PHE A 453 -26.96 5.68 21.34
N SER A 454 -27.01 6.08 20.07
CA SER A 454 -28.23 6.59 19.43
C SER A 454 -29.32 5.51 19.29
N THR A 455 -28.92 4.25 19.14
CA THR A 455 -29.81 3.09 18.99
C THR A 455 -29.76 2.13 20.18
N ASP A 456 -28.91 2.39 21.17
CA ASP A 456 -28.65 1.50 22.32
C ASP A 456 -28.33 0.06 21.86
N SER A 457 -27.40 -0.07 20.90
CA SER A 457 -27.06 -1.34 20.29
C SER A 457 -25.55 -1.50 20.05
N TYR A 458 -25.14 -2.73 19.72
CA TYR A 458 -23.77 -3.05 19.35
C TYR A 458 -23.70 -3.45 17.85
N PRO A 459 -23.37 -2.51 16.96
CA PRO A 459 -23.07 -2.85 15.57
C PRO A 459 -21.98 -3.90 15.39
N VAL A 460 -20.99 -3.91 16.30
CA VAL A 460 -19.95 -4.94 16.35
C VAL A 460 -19.80 -5.43 17.79
N ASN A 461 -19.84 -6.75 17.97
CA ASN A 461 -19.57 -7.39 19.26
C ASN A 461 -19.03 -8.80 19.05
N VAL A 462 -17.73 -8.90 18.76
CA VAL A 462 -17.08 -10.16 18.43
C VAL A 462 -15.78 -10.35 19.20
N PRO A 463 -15.41 -11.58 19.56
CA PRO A 463 -14.11 -11.85 20.13
C PRO A 463 -13.00 -11.70 19.06
N LEU A 464 -11.81 -11.26 19.47
CA LEU A 464 -10.65 -11.16 18.59
C LEU A 464 -10.30 -12.49 17.93
N SER A 465 -10.57 -13.62 18.57
CA SER A 465 -10.36 -14.95 18.02
C SER A 465 -11.21 -15.24 16.79
N MET A 466 -12.36 -14.60 16.63
CA MET A 466 -13.16 -14.71 15.40
C MET A 466 -12.49 -14.03 14.22
N LEU A 467 -11.86 -12.85 14.46
CA LEU A 467 -11.18 -12.10 13.41
C LEU A 467 -9.79 -12.64 13.07
N PHE A 468 -9.05 -13.07 14.10
CA PHE A 468 -7.62 -13.37 14.03
C PHE A 468 -7.24 -14.78 14.49
N GLY A 469 -8.23 -15.65 14.67
CA GLY A 469 -8.02 -17.05 15.06
C GLY A 469 -7.44 -17.94 13.94
N GLU A 470 -7.57 -19.23 14.10
CA GLU A 470 -7.13 -20.21 13.11
C GLU A 470 -8.10 -20.20 11.91
N LEU A 471 -7.75 -19.42 10.91
CA LEU A 471 -8.45 -19.40 9.62
C LEU A 471 -7.90 -20.49 8.71
N PRO A 472 -8.72 -20.98 7.74
CA PRO A 472 -8.23 -21.91 6.74
C PRO A 472 -7.01 -21.39 6.01
N ILE A 473 -5.93 -22.19 5.94
CA ILE A 473 -4.73 -21.87 5.16
C ILE A 473 -5.02 -22.23 3.70
N SER A 474 -4.71 -21.32 2.79
CA SER A 474 -4.83 -21.56 1.35
C SER A 474 -3.83 -22.62 0.90
N ASN A 475 -4.23 -23.50 -0.01
CA ASN A 475 -3.35 -24.46 -0.65
C ASN A 475 -3.19 -24.12 -2.13
N MET A 476 -1.93 -23.96 -2.58
CA MET A 476 -1.57 -23.63 -3.95
C MET A 476 -0.98 -24.86 -4.62
N GLU A 477 -1.68 -25.39 -5.62
CA GLU A 477 -1.20 -26.54 -6.40
C GLU A 477 -0.79 -26.10 -7.80
N VAL A 478 0.48 -26.35 -8.18
CA VAL A 478 1.03 -26.00 -9.47
C VAL A 478 1.77 -27.17 -10.11
N GLN A 479 1.72 -27.20 -11.44
CA GLN A 479 2.42 -28.19 -12.27
C GLN A 479 3.55 -27.50 -13.03
N SER A 480 4.71 -28.14 -13.11
CA SER A 480 5.84 -27.64 -13.89
C SER A 480 5.51 -27.59 -15.37
N GLU A 481 5.56 -26.42 -15.92
CA GLU A 481 5.44 -26.16 -17.35
C GLU A 481 6.71 -25.52 -17.89
N SER A 482 7.09 -25.86 -19.12
CA SER A 482 8.19 -25.21 -19.81
C SER A 482 7.69 -23.90 -20.43
N HIS A 483 8.27 -22.78 -20.04
CA HIS A 483 8.05 -21.53 -20.74
C HIS A 483 8.57 -21.64 -22.17
N PRO A 484 7.80 -21.20 -23.19
CA PRO A 484 8.27 -21.22 -24.55
C PRO A 484 9.49 -20.30 -24.68
N SER A 485 10.63 -20.87 -25.06
CA SER A 485 11.81 -20.07 -25.39
C SER A 485 11.70 -19.62 -26.84
N HIS A 486 11.35 -18.37 -27.06
CA HIS A 486 11.48 -17.76 -28.35
C HIS A 486 12.91 -17.19 -28.53
N VAL A 487 13.68 -17.76 -29.41
CA VAL A 487 14.90 -17.11 -29.93
C VAL A 487 14.42 -16.14 -31.00
N SER A 488 14.47 -14.85 -30.71
CA SER A 488 14.16 -13.82 -31.69
C SER A 488 15.20 -13.88 -32.83
N ASP A 489 14.74 -14.01 -34.09
CA ASP A 489 15.61 -13.86 -35.22
C ASP A 489 15.97 -12.37 -35.38
N MET A 490 17.22 -12.05 -35.07
CA MET A 490 17.75 -10.69 -35.19
C MET A 490 18.27 -10.35 -36.61
N GLN A 491 18.06 -11.24 -37.59
CA GLN A 491 18.50 -10.98 -38.96
C GLN A 491 17.59 -9.94 -39.64
N GLY A 492 18.19 -8.96 -40.26
CA GLY A 492 17.50 -7.95 -41.06
C GLY A 492 17.27 -6.60 -40.40
N TYR A 493 17.60 -6.43 -39.10
CA TYR A 493 17.52 -5.13 -38.43
C TYR A 493 18.77 -4.29 -38.66
N ALA A 494 18.60 -3.06 -39.19
CA ALA A 494 19.70 -2.10 -39.29
C ALA A 494 20.02 -1.52 -37.92
N LEU A 495 21.30 -1.45 -37.56
CA LEU A 495 21.75 -0.96 -36.25
C LEU A 495 21.27 0.47 -35.97
N GLU A 496 21.37 1.36 -36.98
CA GLU A 496 20.95 2.76 -36.84
C GLU A 496 19.44 2.89 -36.60
N GLU A 497 18.63 2.14 -37.30
CA GLU A 497 17.17 2.09 -37.11
C GLU A 497 16.82 1.55 -35.73
N SER A 498 17.46 0.47 -35.28
CA SER A 498 17.27 -0.12 -33.95
C SER A 498 17.64 0.86 -32.86
N ILE A 499 18.71 1.64 -33.00
CA ILE A 499 19.09 2.69 -32.03
C ILE A 499 18.00 3.75 -31.95
N HIS A 500 17.48 4.22 -33.10
CA HIS A 500 16.41 5.22 -33.10
C HIS A 500 15.13 4.71 -32.46
N GLN A 501 14.71 3.47 -32.77
CA GLN A 501 13.52 2.86 -32.16
C GLN A 501 13.65 2.72 -30.63
N VAL A 502 14.81 2.25 -30.15
CA VAL A 502 15.06 2.10 -28.70
C VAL A 502 15.06 3.46 -27.98
N LEU A 503 15.75 4.47 -28.52
CA LEU A 503 15.82 5.80 -27.93
C LEU A 503 14.46 6.53 -27.91
N GLN A 504 13.59 6.20 -28.86
CA GLN A 504 12.24 6.76 -28.94
C GLN A 504 11.18 5.92 -28.19
N HIS A 505 11.55 4.73 -27.71
CA HIS A 505 10.62 3.91 -26.93
C HIS A 505 10.23 4.62 -25.62
N PRO A 506 8.94 4.71 -25.25
CA PRO A 506 8.50 5.46 -24.07
C PRO A 506 9.23 5.08 -22.77
N THR A 507 9.56 3.81 -22.59
CA THR A 507 10.35 3.35 -21.43
C THR A 507 11.77 3.95 -21.41
N VAL A 508 12.37 4.26 -22.55
CA VAL A 508 13.77 4.73 -22.68
C VAL A 508 13.85 6.25 -22.88
N ALA A 509 12.89 6.83 -23.59
CA ALA A 509 12.85 8.25 -23.92
C ALA A 509 12.94 9.17 -22.68
N CYS A 510 13.25 10.45 -22.89
CA CYS A 510 13.39 11.43 -21.84
C CYS A 510 12.12 11.57 -20.98
N LYS A 511 12.28 11.52 -19.67
CA LYS A 511 11.21 11.62 -18.66
C LYS A 511 11.37 12.82 -17.73
N SER A 512 12.07 13.85 -18.16
CA SER A 512 12.30 15.05 -17.36
C SER A 512 11.01 15.69 -16.84
N PHE A 513 9.91 15.62 -17.59
CA PHE A 513 8.61 16.11 -17.16
C PHE A 513 8.07 15.37 -15.92
N LEU A 514 8.29 14.05 -15.80
CA LEU A 514 7.92 13.29 -14.60
C LEU A 514 8.75 13.67 -13.38
N ILE A 515 9.99 14.11 -13.58
CA ILE A 515 10.89 14.54 -12.51
C ILE A 515 10.52 15.95 -12.04
N THR A 516 10.18 16.85 -12.96
CA THR A 516 10.04 18.28 -12.68
C THR A 516 8.67 18.69 -12.11
N ILE A 517 7.67 17.83 -12.15
CA ILE A 517 6.35 18.08 -11.54
C ILE A 517 6.38 17.96 -10.01
N GLY A 518 7.33 17.20 -9.44
CA GLY A 518 7.50 17.02 -8.01
C GLY A 518 8.58 17.92 -7.43
N ASP A 519 8.41 18.32 -6.16
CA ASP A 519 9.46 18.93 -5.36
C ASP A 519 10.57 17.91 -5.11
N ARG A 520 11.82 18.36 -5.26
CA ARG A 520 13.00 17.46 -5.15
C ARG A 520 13.91 17.83 -3.98
N THR A 521 13.77 19.01 -3.42
CA THR A 521 14.70 19.59 -2.44
C THR A 521 14.03 20.20 -1.22
N VAL A 522 12.71 20.15 -1.11
CA VAL A 522 11.96 20.64 0.05
C VAL A 522 12.46 19.94 1.33
N GLY A 523 12.50 20.66 2.44
CA GLY A 523 13.02 20.16 3.72
C GLY A 523 14.54 20.23 3.87
N GLY A 524 15.31 20.44 2.80
CA GLY A 524 16.76 20.68 2.85
C GLY A 524 17.63 19.46 3.13
N MET A 525 17.06 18.25 3.11
CA MET A 525 17.76 16.99 3.39
C MET A 525 18.13 16.18 2.14
N THR A 526 17.83 16.71 0.95
CA THR A 526 18.23 16.05 -0.31
C THR A 526 19.67 16.39 -0.62
N ALA A 527 20.56 15.42 -0.56
CA ALA A 527 21.96 15.56 -0.98
C ALA A 527 22.09 15.37 -2.49
N ARG A 528 21.28 14.48 -3.08
CA ARG A 528 21.26 14.23 -4.53
C ARG A 528 19.87 13.80 -4.97
N ASP A 529 19.36 14.51 -5.96
CA ASP A 529 18.12 14.18 -6.67
C ASP A 529 18.40 13.48 -8.02
N GLN A 530 17.38 13.34 -8.88
CA GLN A 530 17.50 12.70 -10.18
C GLN A 530 18.39 13.45 -11.17
N PHE A 531 18.52 14.77 -11.08
CA PHE A 531 19.33 15.55 -12.01
C PHE A 531 20.77 15.71 -11.50
N VAL A 532 21.71 15.68 -12.44
CA VAL A 532 23.14 15.66 -12.15
C VAL A 532 23.85 16.87 -12.75
N GLY A 533 24.83 17.36 -12.00
CA GLY A 533 25.72 18.44 -12.42
C GLY A 533 25.10 19.83 -12.38
N PRO A 534 25.89 20.88 -12.68
CA PRO A 534 25.45 22.26 -12.52
C PRO A 534 24.34 22.69 -13.50
N TRP A 535 24.20 21.98 -14.61
CA TRP A 535 23.20 22.29 -15.63
C TRP A 535 21.90 21.51 -15.46
N GLN A 536 21.84 20.55 -14.50
CA GLN A 536 20.64 19.77 -14.22
C GLN A 536 20.04 19.08 -15.48
N VAL A 537 20.89 18.54 -16.37
CA VAL A 537 20.49 17.92 -17.63
C VAL A 537 20.60 16.40 -17.59
N PRO A 538 21.75 15.79 -17.26
CA PRO A 538 21.82 14.34 -17.12
C PRO A 538 20.99 13.87 -15.92
N SER A 539 20.33 12.73 -16.08
CA SER A 539 19.63 12.07 -14.97
C SER A 539 20.47 10.94 -14.37
N SER A 540 20.18 10.63 -13.09
CA SER A 540 20.83 9.60 -12.29
C SER A 540 19.79 8.57 -11.86
N ASN A 541 20.23 7.31 -11.69
CA ASN A 541 19.37 6.21 -11.25
C ASN A 541 19.48 5.94 -9.73
N PHE A 542 20.01 6.88 -8.96
CA PHE A 542 20.00 6.85 -7.50
C PHE A 542 19.77 8.23 -6.93
N SER A 543 19.28 8.27 -5.72
CA SER A 543 19.18 9.50 -4.92
C SER A 543 19.88 9.32 -3.58
N MET A 544 20.27 10.43 -2.96
CA MET A 544 20.84 10.43 -1.60
C MET A 544 20.18 11.50 -0.73
N SER A 545 19.93 11.13 0.52
CA SER A 545 19.46 12.05 1.57
C SER A 545 20.47 12.20 2.68
N LEU A 546 20.45 13.33 3.38
CA LEU A 546 21.20 13.58 4.60
C LEU A 546 20.44 13.03 5.81
N ARG A 547 21.18 12.71 6.90
CA ARG A 547 20.61 12.38 8.22
C ARG A 547 20.48 13.60 9.11
N SER A 548 21.29 14.64 8.89
CA SER A 548 21.36 15.82 9.73
C SER A 548 21.80 17.03 8.91
N PHE A 549 21.51 18.23 9.40
CA PHE A 549 22.02 19.50 8.84
C PHE A 549 23.50 19.79 9.18
N THR A 550 24.08 19.07 10.11
CA THR A 550 25.44 19.29 10.62
C THR A 550 26.41 18.17 10.30
N ASP A 551 25.93 17.10 9.64
CA ASP A 551 26.70 15.90 9.28
C ASP A 551 26.53 15.61 7.78
N TYR A 552 27.46 14.86 7.19
CA TYR A 552 27.39 14.44 5.80
C TYR A 552 26.98 12.98 5.63
N SER A 553 26.64 12.30 6.71
CA SER A 553 26.11 10.94 6.61
C SER A 553 24.67 10.94 6.06
N GLY A 554 24.32 9.86 5.39
CA GLY A 554 23.02 9.77 4.75
C GLY A 554 22.62 8.37 4.34
N GLU A 555 21.65 8.29 3.46
CA GLU A 555 21.21 7.07 2.78
C GLU A 555 21.22 7.28 1.28
N VAL A 556 21.60 6.23 0.55
CA VAL A 556 21.37 6.11 -0.89
C VAL A 556 20.20 5.17 -1.16
N VAL A 557 19.41 5.50 -2.18
CA VAL A 557 18.26 4.71 -2.64
C VAL A 557 18.34 4.48 -4.13
N THR A 558 17.98 3.26 -4.55
CA THR A 558 17.94 2.86 -5.97
C THR A 558 16.73 1.98 -6.23
N ILE A 559 16.32 1.88 -7.51
CA ILE A 559 15.24 0.99 -7.96
C ILE A 559 15.77 0.12 -9.11
N GLY A 560 15.25 -1.12 -9.19
CA GLY A 560 15.47 -2.01 -10.32
C GLY A 560 14.23 -2.83 -10.64
N GLU A 561 13.97 -3.10 -11.95
CA GLU A 561 12.84 -3.89 -12.41
C GLU A 561 13.13 -4.48 -13.81
N LYS A 562 12.66 -5.71 -14.08
CA LYS A 562 12.80 -6.36 -15.42
C LYS A 562 11.60 -7.28 -15.74
N PRO A 563 10.36 -6.80 -15.70
CA PRO A 563 9.18 -7.66 -15.80
C PRO A 563 9.01 -8.31 -17.20
N THR A 564 9.46 -7.68 -18.28
CA THR A 564 9.34 -8.23 -19.63
C THR A 564 10.08 -9.56 -19.79
N LEU A 565 11.15 -9.77 -19.02
CA LEU A 565 11.86 -11.04 -18.97
C LEU A 565 11.05 -12.12 -18.22
N GLY A 566 10.13 -11.71 -17.33
CA GLY A 566 9.28 -12.60 -16.53
C GLY A 566 8.39 -13.52 -17.36
N ILE A 567 8.01 -13.09 -18.58
CA ILE A 567 7.21 -13.90 -19.50
C ILE A 567 7.96 -15.19 -19.91
N HIS A 568 9.27 -15.11 -20.07
CA HIS A 568 10.09 -16.22 -20.55
C HIS A 568 10.87 -16.90 -19.42
N ASN A 569 11.33 -16.13 -18.44
CA ASN A 569 12.16 -16.64 -17.36
C ASN A 569 11.93 -15.82 -16.07
N PRO A 570 10.92 -16.19 -15.28
CA PRO A 570 10.58 -15.49 -14.02
C PRO A 570 11.77 -15.39 -13.04
N ALA A 571 12.56 -16.45 -12.92
CA ALA A 571 13.72 -16.48 -12.05
C ALA A 571 14.82 -15.49 -12.48
N ALA A 572 15.09 -15.40 -13.79
CA ALA A 572 16.04 -14.44 -14.34
C ALA A 572 15.53 -13.00 -14.19
N SER A 573 14.22 -12.77 -14.41
CA SER A 573 13.57 -11.47 -14.25
C SER A 573 13.82 -10.89 -12.84
N MET A 574 13.60 -11.69 -11.82
CA MET A 574 13.78 -11.25 -10.44
C MET A 574 15.25 -11.02 -10.06
N ARG A 575 16.15 -11.89 -10.50
CA ARG A 575 17.60 -11.65 -10.31
C ARG A 575 18.08 -10.39 -11.04
N MET A 576 17.58 -10.14 -12.26
CA MET A 576 17.93 -8.94 -13.03
C MET A 576 17.37 -7.66 -12.39
N ALA A 577 16.17 -7.69 -11.80
CA ALA A 577 15.63 -6.57 -11.03
C ALA A 577 16.53 -6.21 -9.84
N MET A 578 16.96 -7.20 -9.07
CA MET A 578 17.92 -7.00 -7.99
C MET A 578 19.27 -6.48 -8.52
N ALA A 579 19.80 -7.09 -9.58
CA ALA A 579 21.07 -6.67 -10.16
C ALA A 579 21.02 -5.21 -10.66
N GLU A 580 19.90 -4.78 -11.24
CA GLU A 580 19.73 -3.39 -11.65
C GLU A 580 19.74 -2.43 -10.46
N ALA A 581 19.01 -2.72 -9.40
CA ALA A 581 19.04 -1.90 -8.18
C ALA A 581 20.46 -1.79 -7.61
N LEU A 582 21.19 -2.91 -7.52
CA LEU A 582 22.54 -2.94 -7.00
C LEU A 582 23.55 -2.22 -7.92
N THR A 583 23.44 -2.38 -9.25
CA THR A 583 24.34 -1.70 -10.18
C THR A 583 24.08 -0.18 -10.24
N ASN A 584 22.84 0.25 -10.07
CA ASN A 584 22.52 1.68 -9.90
C ASN A 584 23.19 2.25 -8.63
N MET A 585 23.38 1.45 -7.60
CA MET A 585 23.99 1.86 -6.33
C MET A 585 25.53 1.94 -6.38
N VAL A 586 26.19 1.30 -7.35
CA VAL A 586 27.66 1.23 -7.44
C VAL A 586 28.33 2.61 -7.50
N SER A 587 27.63 3.63 -8.00
CA SER A 587 28.16 5.01 -8.06
C SER A 587 28.10 5.76 -6.72
N ALA A 588 27.48 5.20 -5.70
CA ALA A 588 27.40 5.80 -4.37
C ALA A 588 28.44 5.18 -3.42
N PRO A 589 29.05 5.96 -2.51
CA PRO A 589 30.04 5.46 -1.55
C PRO A 589 29.37 4.74 -0.37
N ILE A 590 28.70 3.61 -0.63
CA ILE A 590 28.05 2.80 0.41
C ILE A 590 29.07 2.21 1.38
N VAL A 591 28.65 1.99 2.64
CA VAL A 591 29.50 1.42 3.69
C VAL A 591 29.90 -0.03 3.37
N GLY A 592 28.98 -0.84 2.87
CA GLY A 592 29.23 -2.24 2.49
C GLY A 592 27.98 -2.91 1.91
N MET A 593 28.19 -3.98 1.14
CA MET A 593 27.12 -4.78 0.56
C MET A 593 26.20 -5.40 1.62
N ASP A 594 26.75 -5.83 2.73
CA ASP A 594 26.05 -6.42 3.86
C ASP A 594 25.19 -5.43 4.66
N GLN A 595 25.24 -4.14 4.30
CA GLN A 595 24.40 -3.07 4.85
C GLN A 595 23.25 -2.69 3.91
N ILE A 596 23.12 -3.34 2.76
CA ILE A 596 22.01 -3.09 1.83
C ILE A 596 20.76 -3.79 2.34
N GLN A 597 19.69 -3.04 2.50
CA GLN A 597 18.33 -3.52 2.76
C GLN A 597 17.44 -3.24 1.55
N VAL A 598 16.53 -4.15 1.30
CA VAL A 598 15.68 -4.12 0.11
C VAL A 598 14.21 -4.20 0.49
N SER A 599 13.40 -3.32 -0.10
CA SER A 599 11.96 -3.55 -0.21
C SER A 599 11.67 -4.26 -1.53
N ALA A 600 11.00 -5.42 -1.48
CA ALA A 600 10.62 -6.17 -2.67
C ALA A 600 9.11 -6.14 -2.87
N ASN A 601 8.68 -5.59 -4.00
CA ASN A 601 7.28 -5.53 -4.39
C ASN A 601 7.01 -6.56 -5.49
N TRP A 602 5.97 -7.38 -5.28
CA TRP A 602 5.63 -8.53 -6.11
C TRP A 602 4.27 -8.32 -6.76
N MET A 603 4.20 -8.27 -8.07
CA MET A 603 2.95 -8.15 -8.81
C MET A 603 2.80 -9.33 -9.77
N ALA A 604 1.66 -10.02 -9.68
CA ALA A 604 1.35 -11.19 -10.51
C ALA A 604 -0.16 -11.30 -10.78
N ALA A 605 -0.52 -11.97 -11.86
CA ALA A 605 -1.90 -12.32 -12.18
C ALA A 605 -2.21 -13.75 -11.64
N SER A 606 -2.18 -13.93 -10.31
CA SER A 606 -2.37 -15.24 -9.66
C SER A 606 -3.73 -15.87 -9.99
N GLY A 607 -3.83 -17.17 -9.81
CA GLY A 607 -5.02 -17.99 -10.06
C GLY A 607 -4.97 -18.81 -11.35
N GLU A 608 -3.84 -18.87 -12.03
CA GLU A 608 -3.56 -19.75 -13.16
C GLU A 608 -2.20 -20.44 -12.95
N ASN A 609 -2.09 -21.71 -13.34
CA ASN A 609 -0.90 -22.52 -13.09
C ASN A 609 0.43 -21.87 -13.50
N ILE A 610 0.48 -21.24 -14.69
CA ILE A 610 1.71 -20.62 -15.23
C ILE A 610 2.12 -19.41 -14.40
N GLU A 611 1.18 -18.55 -14.03
CA GLU A 611 1.42 -17.31 -13.27
C GLU A 611 1.79 -17.63 -11.81
N ASP A 612 1.13 -18.60 -11.20
CA ASP A 612 1.43 -19.05 -9.84
C ASP A 612 2.81 -19.73 -9.74
N LEU A 613 3.12 -20.58 -10.74
CA LEU A 613 4.44 -21.17 -10.86
C LEU A 613 5.53 -20.11 -11.11
N ALA A 614 5.23 -19.08 -11.94
CA ALA A 614 6.14 -17.97 -12.19
C ALA A 614 6.41 -17.17 -10.90
N LEU A 615 5.36 -16.88 -10.12
CA LEU A 615 5.48 -16.21 -8.83
C LEU A 615 6.41 -17.00 -7.90
N ARG A 616 6.14 -18.30 -7.72
CA ARG A 616 6.97 -19.17 -6.86
C ARG A 616 8.43 -19.21 -7.29
N LYS A 617 8.69 -19.47 -8.59
CA LYS A 617 10.07 -19.48 -9.15
C LYS A 617 10.78 -18.14 -8.98
N GLY A 618 10.05 -17.03 -9.14
CA GLY A 618 10.59 -15.69 -8.98
C GLY A 618 10.98 -15.40 -7.54
N VAL A 619 10.11 -15.69 -6.57
CA VAL A 619 10.37 -15.48 -5.13
C VAL A 619 11.56 -16.34 -4.68
N GLU A 620 11.59 -17.61 -5.04
CA GLU A 620 12.69 -18.53 -4.71
C GLU A 620 14.03 -18.04 -5.29
N ALA A 621 14.03 -17.64 -6.56
CA ALA A 621 15.24 -17.15 -7.22
C ALA A 621 15.77 -15.86 -6.60
N LEU A 622 14.90 -14.91 -6.24
CA LEU A 622 15.31 -13.67 -5.60
C LEU A 622 15.83 -13.92 -4.19
N SER A 623 15.11 -14.74 -3.40
CA SER A 623 15.51 -15.05 -2.02
C SER A 623 16.88 -15.74 -1.97
N ASN A 624 17.11 -16.73 -2.83
CA ASN A 624 18.40 -17.41 -2.93
C ASN A 624 19.50 -16.44 -3.37
N PHE A 625 19.24 -15.61 -4.37
CA PHE A 625 20.22 -14.62 -4.85
C PHE A 625 20.53 -13.56 -3.79
N SER A 626 19.55 -13.12 -3.02
CA SER A 626 19.76 -12.22 -1.88
C SER A 626 20.66 -12.83 -0.81
N ILE A 627 20.42 -14.11 -0.47
CA ILE A 627 21.25 -14.85 0.51
C ILE A 627 22.69 -14.98 0.00
N ASP A 628 22.88 -15.34 -1.27
CA ASP A 628 24.21 -15.48 -1.88
C ASP A 628 24.99 -14.15 -1.88
N LEU A 629 24.29 -13.02 -2.03
CA LEU A 629 24.88 -11.69 -2.01
C LEU A 629 25.08 -11.11 -0.60
N GLY A 630 24.48 -11.71 0.43
CA GLY A 630 24.46 -11.16 1.78
C GLY A 630 23.56 -9.94 1.94
N VAL A 631 22.54 -9.78 1.06
CA VAL A 631 21.57 -8.69 1.08
C VAL A 631 20.27 -9.17 1.71
N SER A 632 19.61 -8.35 2.53
CA SER A 632 18.35 -8.70 3.19
C SER A 632 17.13 -8.05 2.54
N ILE A 633 15.97 -8.73 2.66
CA ILE A 633 14.66 -8.22 2.24
C ILE A 633 13.78 -8.11 3.51
N PRO A 634 13.91 -7.03 4.31
CA PRO A 634 13.19 -6.88 5.57
C PRO A 634 11.74 -6.41 5.43
N VAL A 635 11.32 -5.98 4.25
CA VAL A 635 10.00 -5.47 3.95
C VAL A 635 9.64 -5.74 2.49
N GLY A 636 8.37 -5.79 2.20
CA GLY A 636 7.83 -5.94 0.84
C GLY A 636 6.32 -5.89 0.84
N LYS A 637 5.75 -5.93 -0.36
CA LYS A 637 4.31 -5.97 -0.59
C LYS A 637 3.99 -6.79 -1.82
N ASP A 638 2.85 -7.45 -1.81
CA ASP A 638 2.33 -8.20 -2.94
C ASP A 638 1.03 -7.59 -3.49
N SER A 639 0.84 -7.72 -4.80
CA SER A 639 -0.39 -7.41 -5.53
C SER A 639 -0.64 -8.51 -6.54
N LEU A 640 -1.50 -9.48 -6.19
CA LEU A 640 -1.61 -10.75 -6.91
C LEU A 640 -2.80 -10.82 -7.85
N SER A 641 -3.64 -9.79 -7.90
CA SER A 641 -4.79 -9.68 -8.79
C SER A 641 -4.52 -8.83 -10.05
N MET A 642 -3.32 -8.94 -10.64
CA MET A 642 -2.86 -8.07 -11.75
C MET A 642 -3.41 -8.51 -13.09
N ARG A 643 -4.75 -8.51 -13.19
CA ARG A 643 -5.51 -8.94 -14.38
C ARG A 643 -6.67 -8.01 -14.64
N THR A 644 -6.96 -7.76 -15.91
CA THR A 644 -8.13 -7.06 -16.40
C THR A 644 -8.89 -7.96 -17.35
N LYS A 645 -10.20 -8.11 -17.15
CA LYS A 645 -11.09 -8.87 -18.02
C LYS A 645 -12.27 -8.02 -18.47
N TRP A 646 -12.70 -8.20 -19.69
CA TRP A 646 -13.92 -7.56 -20.20
C TRP A 646 -14.49 -8.35 -21.38
N GLU A 647 -15.73 -8.06 -21.72
CA GLU A 647 -16.42 -8.64 -22.86
C GLU A 647 -16.66 -7.55 -23.90
N GLU A 648 -16.42 -7.86 -25.17
CA GLU A 648 -16.73 -7.01 -26.30
C GLU A 648 -17.45 -7.84 -27.37
N GLY A 649 -18.73 -7.60 -27.55
CA GLY A 649 -19.59 -8.45 -28.40
C GLY A 649 -19.74 -9.85 -27.82
N ASN A 650 -19.18 -10.85 -28.49
CA ASN A 650 -19.17 -12.26 -28.06
C ASN A 650 -17.79 -12.73 -27.61
N ASP A 651 -16.78 -11.86 -27.67
CA ASP A 651 -15.40 -12.20 -27.31
C ASP A 651 -15.08 -11.75 -25.89
N GLN A 652 -14.39 -12.61 -25.15
CA GLN A 652 -13.84 -12.29 -23.83
C GLN A 652 -12.35 -11.96 -23.99
N TYR A 653 -11.97 -10.77 -23.54
CA TYR A 653 -10.58 -10.30 -23.56
C TYR A 653 -9.97 -10.38 -22.16
N THR A 654 -8.68 -10.68 -22.11
CA THR A 654 -7.92 -10.69 -20.86
C THR A 654 -6.55 -10.07 -21.07
N VAL A 655 -6.22 -9.08 -20.27
CA VAL A 655 -4.84 -8.56 -20.14
C VAL A 655 -4.34 -8.89 -18.75
N LYS A 656 -3.19 -9.52 -18.66
CA LYS A 656 -2.54 -9.90 -17.39
C LYS A 656 -1.11 -9.37 -17.33
N SER A 657 -0.67 -8.94 -16.16
CA SER A 657 0.74 -8.56 -16.01
C SER A 657 1.63 -9.81 -16.04
N PRO A 658 2.81 -9.75 -16.66
CA PRO A 658 3.84 -10.73 -16.37
C PRO A 658 4.22 -10.65 -14.90
N LEU A 659 4.88 -11.70 -14.36
CA LEU A 659 5.51 -11.56 -13.04
C LEU A 659 6.40 -10.33 -13.02
N SER A 660 6.07 -9.39 -12.17
CA SER A 660 6.74 -8.10 -12.06
C SER A 660 7.27 -7.94 -10.64
N GLY A 661 8.59 -7.88 -10.52
CA GLY A 661 9.25 -7.52 -9.27
C GLY A 661 9.86 -6.14 -9.39
N VAL A 662 9.54 -5.27 -8.43
CA VAL A 662 10.21 -3.97 -8.27
C VAL A 662 11.01 -4.01 -6.99
N ILE A 663 12.30 -3.78 -7.12
CA ILE A 663 13.28 -3.88 -6.05
C ILE A 663 13.76 -2.47 -5.71
N THR A 664 13.45 -2.01 -4.51
CA THR A 664 13.97 -0.75 -3.98
C THR A 664 15.06 -1.07 -2.97
N ALA A 665 16.29 -0.68 -3.27
CA ALA A 665 17.43 -0.92 -2.39
C ALA A 665 17.86 0.37 -1.69
N MET A 666 18.16 0.25 -0.39
CA MET A 666 18.68 1.33 0.45
C MET A 666 19.97 0.89 1.12
N ALA A 667 20.93 1.80 1.25
CA ALA A 667 22.15 1.57 2.02
C ALA A 667 22.61 2.85 2.74
N PRO A 668 23.27 2.73 3.90
CA PRO A 668 23.88 3.87 4.57
C PRO A 668 25.12 4.36 3.82
N VAL A 669 25.35 5.68 3.89
CA VAL A 669 26.50 6.38 3.33
C VAL A 669 27.13 7.24 4.41
N ASP A 670 28.45 7.14 4.59
CA ASP A 670 29.16 7.93 5.60
C ASP A 670 29.38 9.38 5.16
N ASP A 671 29.50 9.61 3.86
CA ASP A 671 29.69 10.93 3.28
C ASP A 671 29.02 11.03 1.91
N VAL A 672 27.96 11.83 1.81
CA VAL A 672 27.15 12.02 0.60
C VAL A 672 27.78 12.95 -0.45
N ARG A 673 28.93 13.58 -0.18
CA ARG A 673 29.62 14.50 -1.09
C ARG A 673 30.35 13.78 -2.22
#